data_91a85b3e36e2e670b6978edbc366d188
#
_entry.id   91a85b3e36e2e670b6978edbc366d188
#
_cell.length_a   1.000
_cell.length_b   1.000
_cell.length_c   1.000
_cell.angle_alpha   90.00
_cell.angle_beta   90.00
_cell.angle_gamma   90.00
#
_symmetry.space_group_name_H-M   'P 1'
#
loop_
_entity.id
_entity.type
_entity.pdbx_description
1 polymer ?
#
loop_
_entity_poly.entity_id
_entity_poly.type
_entity_poly.pdbx_seq_one_letter_code
_entity_poly.pdbx_strand_id
1 'polypeptide(L)'
;MENINSRLIKEFAITMEQAESVIQLLDEGNTVPFIARYRKERTGGLDDIILRNFTERLIYLRNLEERKADVIRLIGEQEKLTEEIEKSINKSETLTEIEDIYRPYKPKKRTRAIIAIEKGLKPLAETIFSGGFKGDINDYAQGFVCEDKLVSNALDALAGAGDIISEMISDEADYRKWIRGQVHNFGSVETKGSSEDTTPFEMYYEYKEGIKTIPPHRILAINRGEKSKILSVKIKADNDKIIDYLRNKCLKGNSETDKFIELSIIDSVKRLIFPSIEREIRSELTEKGEIGAIDIFKANLKALLMQSPIKGKVVLGFDPGFRTGCKIAVLDDTGKVLDIATVYATAGSQDGVKKSIAIIKDLVIKHNVEVVSLGNGTASRESEEILAQIITELKQECSRDLYYVIVSEAGASVYSASELASKEYPDIDVSIRGAISIGRRLQDPLVELVKIDPKAIGVGQYQHDVAPKKLDESLKGVVEDCVNAVGVDLNIATPALLAYISGINAAIAQNIVAYREENGKFKARKELLKVKRLGAKAYEQCAGFLRVMESNEFLDNTSIHPESYNATKKLLDFLNYTKEDLKSLNFKDMDERIKDINFNELALKLETGAPTLRDIIKEIKKPGRDPREELPKPILKTGVVQMKDLKPGMKLMGTVRNVSDFGAFVDIGVHQDGLVHISQLSDKFVKHPLDVVSVGDIVEVSVIEVDEKRKRISLSMKN
;
A
#
# COMPACT_ATOMS: atom_id res chain seq x y z
N MET A 1 -28.63 -19.01 -1.90
CA MET A 1 -27.23 -18.65 -1.66
C MET A 1 -26.93 -17.44 -2.50
N GLU A 2 -26.44 -16.38 -1.90
CA GLU A 2 -25.89 -15.26 -2.66
C GLU A 2 -24.58 -15.76 -3.30
N ASN A 3 -24.57 -15.94 -4.62
CA ASN A 3 -23.38 -16.38 -5.36
C ASN A 3 -22.28 -15.31 -5.22
N ILE A 4 -21.00 -15.72 -5.29
CA ILE A 4 -19.83 -14.82 -5.30
C ILE A 4 -20.08 -13.61 -6.21
N ASN A 5 -20.62 -13.85 -7.41
CA ASN A 5 -20.92 -12.80 -8.38
C ASN A 5 -21.91 -11.76 -7.81
N SER A 6 -23.00 -12.19 -7.15
CA SER A 6 -24.00 -11.28 -6.58
C SER A 6 -23.40 -10.37 -5.49
N ARG A 7 -22.47 -10.90 -4.70
CA ARG A 7 -21.75 -10.11 -3.69
C ARG A 7 -20.83 -9.08 -4.32
N LEU A 8 -20.04 -9.50 -5.30
CA LEU A 8 -19.13 -8.59 -6.01
C LEU A 8 -19.89 -7.47 -6.74
N ILE A 9 -21.00 -7.79 -7.39
CA ILE A 9 -21.88 -6.82 -8.04
C ILE A 9 -22.35 -5.74 -7.05
N LYS A 10 -22.81 -6.18 -5.88
CA LYS A 10 -23.32 -5.28 -4.84
C LYS A 10 -22.21 -4.41 -4.22
N GLU A 11 -21.05 -5.02 -3.92
CA GLU A 11 -19.93 -4.34 -3.27
C GLU A 11 -19.25 -3.32 -4.19
N PHE A 12 -19.11 -3.63 -5.48
CA PHE A 12 -18.43 -2.77 -6.46
C PHE A 12 -19.40 -1.91 -7.31
N ALA A 13 -20.71 -2.06 -7.11
CA ALA A 13 -21.75 -1.36 -7.89
C ALA A 13 -21.58 -1.53 -9.41
N ILE A 14 -21.25 -2.73 -9.86
CA ILE A 14 -21.03 -3.12 -11.25
C ILE A 14 -22.15 -4.05 -11.76
N THR A 15 -22.23 -4.25 -13.07
CA THR A 15 -23.20 -5.16 -13.68
C THR A 15 -22.75 -6.62 -13.58
N MET A 16 -23.69 -7.56 -13.77
CA MET A 16 -23.38 -9.00 -13.82
C MET A 16 -22.40 -9.33 -14.94
N GLU A 17 -22.61 -8.75 -16.12
CA GLU A 17 -21.76 -8.94 -17.29
C GLU A 17 -20.31 -8.47 -17.03
N GLN A 18 -20.16 -7.33 -16.35
CA GLN A 18 -18.84 -6.82 -15.94
C GLN A 18 -18.16 -7.77 -14.96
N ALA A 19 -18.87 -8.23 -13.93
CA ALA A 19 -18.31 -9.13 -12.93
C ALA A 19 -17.84 -10.46 -13.56
N GLU A 20 -18.68 -11.08 -14.38
CA GLU A 20 -18.35 -12.34 -15.09
C GLU A 20 -17.18 -12.16 -16.04
N SER A 21 -17.15 -11.07 -16.80
CA SER A 21 -16.05 -10.76 -17.71
C SER A 21 -14.72 -10.56 -16.98
N VAL A 22 -14.73 -9.85 -15.85
CA VAL A 22 -13.51 -9.66 -15.06
C VAL A 22 -13.03 -10.98 -14.47
N ILE A 23 -13.93 -11.79 -13.89
CA ILE A 23 -13.61 -13.11 -13.35
C ILE A 23 -12.99 -13.99 -14.43
N GLN A 24 -13.62 -14.06 -15.61
CA GLN A 24 -13.12 -14.84 -16.73
C GLN A 24 -11.72 -14.38 -17.15
N LEU A 25 -11.52 -13.08 -17.32
CA LEU A 25 -10.20 -12.54 -17.71
C LEU A 25 -9.11 -12.85 -16.69
N LEU A 26 -9.42 -12.78 -15.39
CA LEU A 26 -8.49 -13.13 -14.32
C LEU A 26 -8.17 -14.64 -14.33
N ASP A 27 -9.18 -15.49 -14.53
CA ASP A 27 -9.02 -16.95 -14.58
C ASP A 27 -8.26 -17.41 -15.83
N GLU A 28 -8.36 -16.66 -16.92
CA GLU A 28 -7.51 -16.80 -18.10
C GLU A 28 -6.05 -16.39 -17.82
N GLY A 29 -5.74 -15.83 -16.65
CA GLY A 29 -4.40 -15.40 -16.20
C GLY A 29 -3.97 -14.08 -16.84
N ASN A 30 -4.90 -13.18 -17.18
CA ASN A 30 -4.57 -11.83 -17.59
C ASN A 30 -4.22 -10.98 -16.37
N THR A 31 -3.25 -10.08 -16.53
CA THR A 31 -2.83 -9.16 -15.47
C THR A 31 -3.77 -7.96 -15.34
N VAL A 32 -3.85 -7.38 -14.15
CA VAL A 32 -4.71 -6.22 -13.90
C VAL A 32 -4.39 -5.03 -14.82
N PRO A 33 -3.12 -4.63 -15.04
CA PRO A 33 -2.81 -3.53 -15.97
C PRO A 33 -3.26 -3.80 -17.41
N PHE A 34 -3.13 -5.04 -17.88
CA PHE A 34 -3.59 -5.43 -19.21
C PHE A 34 -5.12 -5.35 -19.34
N ILE A 35 -5.84 -5.86 -18.35
CA ILE A 35 -7.32 -5.79 -18.31
C ILE A 35 -7.78 -4.32 -18.31
N ALA A 36 -7.22 -3.49 -17.41
CA ALA A 36 -7.57 -2.09 -17.28
C ALA A 36 -7.34 -1.29 -18.56
N ARG A 37 -6.27 -1.60 -19.30
CA ARG A 37 -5.88 -0.83 -20.49
C ARG A 37 -6.50 -1.36 -21.77
N TYR A 38 -6.53 -2.68 -21.99
CA TYR A 38 -6.82 -3.29 -23.29
C TYR A 38 -8.09 -4.14 -23.34
N ARG A 39 -8.83 -4.24 -22.24
CA ARG A 39 -10.09 -5.03 -22.19
C ARG A 39 -11.27 -4.20 -21.66
N LYS A 40 -11.23 -2.87 -21.90
CA LYS A 40 -12.24 -1.90 -21.43
C LYS A 40 -13.66 -2.22 -21.90
N GLU A 41 -13.82 -2.71 -23.12
CA GLU A 41 -15.11 -3.09 -23.65
C GLU A 41 -15.77 -4.23 -22.83
N ARG A 42 -14.97 -5.21 -22.43
CA ARG A 42 -15.44 -6.36 -21.64
C ARG A 42 -15.73 -5.99 -20.19
N THR A 43 -14.97 -5.01 -19.63
CA THR A 43 -15.07 -4.62 -18.23
C THR A 43 -15.94 -3.38 -18.02
N GLY A 44 -16.42 -2.74 -19.10
CA GLY A 44 -17.14 -1.46 -19.01
C GLY A 44 -16.29 -0.31 -18.53
N GLY A 45 -14.94 -0.38 -18.69
CA GLY A 45 -14.00 0.69 -18.38
C GLY A 45 -13.59 0.76 -16.90
N LEU A 46 -13.65 -0.33 -16.17
CA LEU A 46 -13.12 -0.41 -14.80
C LEU A 46 -11.63 -0.08 -14.79
N ASP A 47 -11.22 0.77 -13.84
CA ASP A 47 -9.83 1.18 -13.67
C ASP A 47 -8.99 0.14 -12.90
N ASP A 48 -7.68 0.38 -12.84
CA ASP A 48 -6.70 -0.49 -12.17
C ASP A 48 -6.98 -0.63 -10.67
N ILE A 49 -7.42 0.42 -9.99
CA ILE A 49 -7.72 0.41 -8.55
C ILE A 49 -8.93 -0.50 -8.28
N ILE A 50 -10.02 -0.31 -9.02
CA ILE A 50 -11.23 -1.13 -8.88
C ILE A 50 -10.91 -2.59 -9.18
N LEU A 51 -10.17 -2.87 -10.26
CA LEU A 51 -9.81 -4.24 -10.66
C LEU A 51 -8.91 -4.94 -9.63
N ARG A 52 -7.97 -4.24 -8.99
CA ARG A 52 -7.14 -4.80 -7.91
C ARG A 52 -7.99 -5.14 -6.69
N ASN A 53 -8.80 -4.20 -6.23
CA ASN A 53 -9.69 -4.43 -5.09
C ASN A 53 -10.69 -5.57 -5.38
N PHE A 54 -11.21 -5.63 -6.59
CA PHE A 54 -12.07 -6.72 -7.05
C PHE A 54 -11.34 -8.07 -7.02
N THR A 55 -10.09 -8.12 -7.48
CA THR A 55 -9.27 -9.34 -7.49
C THR A 55 -9.00 -9.83 -6.06
N GLU A 56 -8.61 -8.94 -5.16
CA GLU A 56 -8.40 -9.28 -3.75
C GLU A 56 -9.68 -9.78 -3.10
N ARG A 57 -10.81 -9.13 -3.39
CA ARG A 57 -12.11 -9.54 -2.87
C ARG A 57 -12.59 -10.86 -3.42
N LEU A 58 -12.38 -11.12 -4.71
CA LEU A 58 -12.67 -12.40 -5.35
C LEU A 58 -11.91 -13.56 -4.70
N ILE A 59 -10.61 -13.36 -4.45
CA ILE A 59 -9.77 -14.35 -3.75
C ILE A 59 -10.31 -14.60 -2.34
N TYR A 60 -10.66 -13.55 -1.59
CA TYR A 60 -11.25 -13.69 -0.26
C TYR A 60 -12.56 -14.49 -0.29
N LEU A 61 -13.47 -14.21 -1.23
CA LEU A 61 -14.74 -14.91 -1.35
C LEU A 61 -14.57 -16.37 -1.76
N ARG A 62 -13.61 -16.66 -2.64
CA ARG A 62 -13.26 -18.05 -3.00
C ARG A 62 -12.73 -18.83 -1.78
N ASN A 63 -11.82 -18.24 -1.02
CA ASN A 63 -11.32 -18.84 0.22
C ASN A 63 -12.44 -19.03 1.26
N LEU A 64 -13.40 -18.11 1.33
CA LEU A 64 -14.57 -18.24 2.20
C LEU A 64 -15.43 -19.45 1.82
N GLU A 65 -15.74 -19.63 0.53
CA GLU A 65 -16.54 -20.77 0.06
C GLU A 65 -15.77 -22.11 0.20
N GLU A 66 -14.48 -22.11 -0.06
CA GLU A 66 -13.62 -23.28 0.22
C GLU A 66 -13.65 -23.66 1.70
N ARG A 67 -13.55 -22.63 2.58
CA ARG A 67 -13.61 -22.87 4.03
C ARG A 67 -14.97 -23.39 4.50
N LYS A 68 -16.09 -22.92 3.91
CA LYS A 68 -17.42 -23.45 4.18
C LYS A 68 -17.48 -24.94 3.83
N ALA A 69 -17.01 -25.32 2.63
CA ALA A 69 -16.99 -26.69 2.18
C ALA A 69 -16.15 -27.60 3.11
N ASP A 70 -14.95 -27.11 3.51
CA ASP A 70 -14.10 -27.82 4.45
C ASP A 70 -14.76 -28.06 5.81
N VAL A 71 -15.41 -27.03 6.37
CA VAL A 71 -16.04 -27.13 7.68
C VAL A 71 -17.26 -28.08 7.61
N ILE A 72 -18.07 -28.04 6.56
CA ILE A 72 -19.18 -28.98 6.33
C ILE A 72 -18.63 -30.42 6.30
N ARG A 73 -17.55 -30.67 5.53
CA ARG A 73 -16.90 -31.98 5.46
C ARG A 73 -16.40 -32.44 6.82
N LEU A 74 -15.67 -31.58 7.56
CA LEU A 74 -15.08 -31.91 8.87
C LEU A 74 -16.12 -32.21 9.95
N ILE A 75 -17.29 -31.54 9.93
CA ILE A 75 -18.39 -31.84 10.84
C ILE A 75 -19.11 -33.13 10.38
N GLY A 76 -19.26 -33.36 9.09
CA GLY A 76 -19.83 -34.56 8.52
C GLY A 76 -19.01 -35.84 8.86
N GLU A 77 -17.68 -35.75 8.82
CA GLU A 77 -16.77 -36.84 9.24
C GLU A 77 -16.94 -37.20 10.73
N GLN A 78 -17.49 -36.31 11.55
CA GLN A 78 -17.83 -36.56 12.95
C GLN A 78 -19.26 -37.07 13.16
N GLU A 79 -20.02 -37.28 12.08
CA GLU A 79 -21.47 -37.67 12.10
C GLU A 79 -22.34 -36.68 12.89
N LYS A 80 -21.96 -35.39 12.93
CA LYS A 80 -22.65 -34.34 13.69
C LYS A 80 -23.30 -33.27 12.81
N LEU A 81 -23.19 -33.40 11.48
CA LEU A 81 -23.76 -32.43 10.55
C LEU A 81 -25.27 -32.56 10.49
N THR A 82 -25.99 -31.48 10.84
CA THR A 82 -27.44 -31.37 10.66
C THR A 82 -27.76 -30.37 9.57
N GLU A 83 -28.98 -30.43 9.00
CA GLU A 83 -29.43 -29.44 8.01
C GLU A 83 -29.38 -28.01 8.51
N GLU A 84 -29.60 -27.78 9.82
CA GLU A 84 -29.56 -26.45 10.43
C GLU A 84 -28.13 -25.91 10.48
N ILE A 85 -27.17 -26.75 10.84
CA ILE A 85 -25.74 -26.39 10.85
C ILE A 85 -25.27 -26.08 9.44
N GLU A 86 -25.59 -26.93 8.47
CA GLU A 86 -25.23 -26.71 7.07
C GLU A 86 -25.83 -25.40 6.53
N LYS A 87 -27.11 -25.12 6.82
CA LYS A 87 -27.76 -23.85 6.44
C LYS A 87 -27.09 -22.65 7.11
N SER A 88 -26.67 -22.77 8.37
CA SER A 88 -25.99 -21.70 9.12
C SER A 88 -24.61 -21.43 8.53
N ILE A 89 -23.81 -22.46 8.21
CA ILE A 89 -22.52 -22.31 7.55
C ILE A 89 -22.67 -21.64 6.18
N ASN A 90 -23.64 -22.11 5.39
CA ASN A 90 -23.91 -21.55 4.06
C ASN A 90 -24.37 -20.09 4.09
N LYS A 91 -25.04 -19.64 5.16
CA LYS A 91 -25.46 -18.25 5.37
C LYS A 91 -24.32 -17.34 5.89
N SER A 92 -23.24 -17.92 6.40
CA SER A 92 -22.13 -17.13 6.97
C SER A 92 -21.51 -16.23 5.90
N GLU A 93 -21.26 -14.98 6.27
CA GLU A 93 -20.70 -13.93 5.41
C GLU A 93 -19.22 -13.70 5.64
N THR A 94 -18.69 -14.18 6.77
CA THR A 94 -17.30 -14.00 7.16
C THR A 94 -16.67 -15.29 7.65
N LEU A 95 -15.35 -15.37 7.57
CA LEU A 95 -14.58 -16.50 8.12
C LEU A 95 -14.80 -16.64 9.64
N THR A 96 -14.95 -15.53 10.36
CA THR A 96 -15.19 -15.51 11.80
C THR A 96 -16.52 -16.21 12.16
N GLU A 97 -17.59 -15.96 11.39
CA GLU A 97 -18.88 -16.63 11.60
C GLU A 97 -18.78 -18.15 11.37
N ILE A 98 -18.03 -18.57 10.34
CA ILE A 98 -17.79 -20.00 10.08
C ILE A 98 -16.99 -20.63 11.22
N GLU A 99 -15.95 -19.99 11.71
CA GLU A 99 -15.12 -20.50 12.81
C GLU A 99 -15.91 -20.54 14.13
N ASP A 100 -16.84 -19.64 14.38
CA ASP A 100 -17.74 -19.71 15.54
C ASP A 100 -18.67 -20.93 15.47
N ILE A 101 -19.27 -21.22 14.30
CA ILE A 101 -20.11 -22.41 14.11
C ILE A 101 -19.27 -23.70 14.23
N TYR A 102 -18.06 -23.70 13.70
CA TYR A 102 -17.16 -24.85 13.75
C TYR A 102 -16.56 -25.10 15.14
N ARG A 103 -16.55 -24.09 16.02
CA ARG A 103 -15.86 -24.10 17.31
C ARG A 103 -16.20 -25.28 18.22
N PRO A 104 -17.48 -25.72 18.39
CA PRO A 104 -17.83 -26.90 19.18
C PRO A 104 -17.29 -28.21 18.62
N TYR A 105 -17.01 -28.27 17.32
CA TYR A 105 -16.57 -29.46 16.59
C TYR A 105 -15.07 -29.53 16.37
N LYS A 106 -14.38 -28.40 16.60
CA LYS A 106 -12.94 -28.28 16.38
C LYS A 106 -12.17 -29.08 17.44
N PRO A 107 -11.19 -29.91 17.04
CA PRO A 107 -10.32 -30.58 18.01
C PRO A 107 -9.66 -29.56 18.95
N LYS A 108 -9.95 -29.68 20.23
CA LYS A 108 -9.44 -28.77 21.26
C LYS A 108 -8.23 -29.38 21.96
N LYS A 109 -7.32 -28.54 22.43
CA LYS A 109 -6.31 -28.94 23.41
C LYS A 109 -7.03 -29.33 24.70
N ARG A 110 -6.39 -30.15 25.56
CA ARG A 110 -6.95 -30.64 26.83
C ARG A 110 -7.39 -29.45 27.72
N THR A 111 -8.68 -29.08 27.64
CA THR A 111 -9.30 -28.02 28.44
C THR A 111 -9.79 -28.58 29.79
N ARG A 112 -10.14 -27.69 30.73
CA ARG A 112 -10.78 -28.11 32.00
C ARG A 112 -12.08 -28.87 31.74
N ALA A 113 -12.88 -28.41 30.79
CA ALA A 113 -14.13 -29.10 30.42
C ALA A 113 -13.87 -30.49 29.84
N ILE A 114 -12.85 -30.65 28.95
CA ILE A 114 -12.47 -31.98 28.42
C ILE A 114 -12.06 -32.91 29.55
N ILE A 115 -11.24 -32.43 30.48
CA ILE A 115 -10.86 -33.24 31.70
C ILE A 115 -12.09 -33.63 32.49
N ALA A 116 -13.03 -32.74 32.68
CA ALA A 116 -14.30 -33.02 33.39
C ALA A 116 -15.19 -34.00 32.60
N ILE A 117 -15.21 -33.96 31.28
CA ILE A 117 -15.91 -34.94 30.42
C ILE A 117 -15.26 -36.32 30.55
N GLU A 118 -13.92 -36.39 30.52
CA GLU A 118 -13.17 -37.65 30.74
C GLU A 118 -13.49 -38.27 32.11
N LYS A 119 -13.71 -37.45 33.12
CA LYS A 119 -14.18 -37.87 34.46
C LYS A 119 -15.63 -38.33 34.48
N GLY A 120 -16.38 -38.21 33.40
CA GLY A 120 -17.78 -38.64 33.30
C GLY A 120 -18.80 -37.64 33.82
N LEU A 121 -18.44 -36.33 33.93
CA LEU A 121 -19.30 -35.31 34.51
C LEU A 121 -20.22 -34.62 33.47
N LYS A 122 -20.17 -35.03 32.20
CA LYS A 122 -21.03 -34.47 31.15
C LYS A 122 -22.53 -34.62 31.43
N PRO A 123 -23.06 -35.79 31.86
CA PRO A 123 -24.47 -35.92 32.17
C PRO A 123 -24.94 -35.00 33.34
N LEU A 124 -24.07 -34.79 34.34
CA LEU A 124 -24.33 -33.86 35.43
C LEU A 124 -24.48 -32.42 34.90
N ALA A 125 -23.55 -31.98 34.05
CA ALA A 125 -23.58 -30.65 33.43
C ALA A 125 -24.82 -30.45 32.55
N GLU A 126 -25.19 -31.41 31.72
CA GLU A 126 -26.36 -31.36 30.84
C GLU A 126 -27.66 -31.32 31.66
N THR A 127 -27.79 -32.10 32.75
CA THR A 127 -28.94 -32.07 33.62
C THR A 127 -29.12 -30.71 34.31
N ILE A 128 -28.02 -30.14 34.82
CA ILE A 128 -28.04 -28.80 35.44
C ILE A 128 -28.44 -27.74 34.41
N PHE A 129 -27.80 -27.75 33.22
CA PHE A 129 -28.00 -26.75 32.19
C PHE A 129 -29.40 -26.79 31.55
N SER A 130 -30.03 -27.98 31.51
CA SER A 130 -31.39 -28.12 31.02
C SER A 130 -32.45 -27.47 31.96
N GLY A 131 -32.12 -27.23 33.22
CA GLY A 131 -33.01 -26.67 34.22
C GLY A 131 -34.13 -27.63 34.66
N GLY A 132 -34.15 -28.88 34.19
CA GLY A 132 -35.20 -29.88 34.46
C GLY A 132 -35.03 -30.61 35.79
N PHE A 133 -33.97 -30.36 36.53
CA PHE A 133 -33.68 -31.02 37.80
C PHE A 133 -34.52 -30.45 38.94
N LYS A 134 -35.10 -31.35 39.74
CA LYS A 134 -35.84 -30.99 40.97
C LYS A 134 -35.19 -31.73 42.14
N GLY A 135 -34.62 -30.96 43.09
CA GLY A 135 -33.96 -31.49 44.26
C GLY A 135 -32.70 -30.71 44.65
N ASP A 136 -31.95 -31.19 45.65
CA ASP A 136 -30.67 -30.60 46.03
C ASP A 136 -29.62 -30.99 45.00
N ILE A 137 -28.96 -29.98 44.41
CA ILE A 137 -27.93 -30.17 43.40
C ILE A 137 -26.70 -30.90 43.96
N ASN A 138 -26.39 -30.73 45.24
CA ASN A 138 -25.27 -31.41 45.90
C ASN A 138 -25.53 -32.91 46.07
N ASP A 139 -26.77 -33.26 46.46
CA ASP A 139 -27.16 -34.67 46.57
C ASP A 139 -27.10 -35.35 45.22
N TYR A 140 -27.51 -34.70 44.14
CA TYR A 140 -27.40 -35.25 42.81
C TYR A 140 -25.95 -35.41 42.37
N ALA A 141 -25.10 -34.42 42.66
CA ALA A 141 -23.68 -34.44 42.34
C ALA A 141 -22.93 -35.53 43.09
N GLN A 142 -23.42 -35.94 44.29
CA GLN A 142 -22.82 -37.07 45.07
C GLN A 142 -22.83 -38.37 44.25
N GLY A 143 -23.83 -38.56 43.37
CA GLY A 143 -23.93 -39.72 42.50
C GLY A 143 -22.82 -39.81 41.42
N PHE A 144 -22.05 -38.76 41.23
CA PHE A 144 -20.93 -38.66 40.27
C PHE A 144 -19.56 -38.75 40.95
N VAL A 145 -19.51 -38.91 42.29
CA VAL A 145 -18.25 -39.11 43.02
C VAL A 145 -17.67 -40.47 42.64
N CYS A 146 -16.41 -40.49 42.21
CA CYS A 146 -15.73 -41.67 41.79
C CYS A 146 -14.21 -41.46 41.92
N GLU A 147 -13.60 -42.19 42.88
CA GLU A 147 -12.16 -42.09 43.14
C GLU A 147 -11.31 -42.52 41.95
N ASP A 148 -11.72 -43.57 41.23
CA ASP A 148 -11.03 -44.04 40.02
C ASP A 148 -10.93 -43.01 38.93
N LYS A 149 -11.92 -42.09 38.92
CA LYS A 149 -11.96 -40.96 37.96
C LYS A 149 -11.48 -39.62 38.57
N LEU A 150 -10.87 -39.67 39.75
CA LEU A 150 -10.34 -38.50 40.47
C LEU A 150 -11.43 -37.46 40.75
N VAL A 151 -12.63 -37.88 41.13
CA VAL A 151 -13.72 -37.04 41.61
C VAL A 151 -13.93 -37.37 43.09
N SER A 152 -13.33 -36.58 43.97
CA SER A 152 -13.20 -36.89 45.40
C SER A 152 -14.48 -36.57 46.19
N ASN A 153 -15.31 -35.63 45.77
CA ASN A 153 -16.51 -35.20 46.48
C ASN A 153 -17.48 -34.50 45.52
N ALA A 154 -18.70 -34.19 46.03
CA ALA A 154 -19.72 -33.49 45.23
C ALA A 154 -19.29 -32.09 44.74
N LEU A 155 -18.46 -31.37 45.49
CA LEU A 155 -17.94 -30.07 45.07
C LEU A 155 -17.01 -30.19 43.87
N ASP A 156 -16.15 -31.22 43.84
CA ASP A 156 -15.28 -31.54 42.68
C ASP A 156 -16.13 -31.87 41.44
N ALA A 157 -17.22 -32.64 41.63
CA ALA A 157 -18.15 -32.97 40.55
C ALA A 157 -18.86 -31.73 40.02
N LEU A 158 -19.33 -30.85 40.89
CA LEU A 158 -19.97 -29.58 40.51
C LEU A 158 -18.97 -28.62 39.84
N ALA A 159 -17.75 -28.50 40.37
CA ALA A 159 -16.71 -27.69 39.72
C ALA A 159 -16.43 -28.14 38.27
N GLY A 160 -16.31 -29.46 38.04
CA GLY A 160 -16.17 -30.01 36.71
C GLY A 160 -17.38 -29.79 35.80
N ALA A 161 -18.61 -29.94 36.37
CA ALA A 161 -19.84 -29.62 35.63
C ALA A 161 -19.91 -28.13 35.26
N GLY A 162 -19.47 -27.24 36.15
CA GLY A 162 -19.37 -25.78 35.87
C GLY A 162 -18.39 -25.45 34.76
N ASP A 163 -17.23 -26.12 34.71
CA ASP A 163 -16.27 -25.96 33.62
C ASP A 163 -16.86 -26.40 32.26
N ILE A 164 -17.66 -27.49 32.25
CA ILE A 164 -18.36 -27.96 31.05
C ILE A 164 -19.42 -26.93 30.60
N ILE A 165 -20.27 -26.45 31.51
CA ILE A 165 -21.30 -25.46 31.21
C ILE A 165 -20.70 -24.16 30.74
N SER A 166 -19.61 -23.69 31.36
CA SER A 166 -18.88 -22.49 30.94
C SER A 166 -18.36 -22.62 29.50
N GLU A 167 -17.86 -23.79 29.12
CA GLU A 167 -17.37 -24.05 27.74
C GLU A 167 -18.57 -24.17 26.78
N MET A 168 -19.68 -24.80 27.13
CA MET A 168 -20.88 -24.86 26.29
C MET A 168 -21.42 -23.45 25.99
N ILE A 169 -21.51 -22.57 26.99
CA ILE A 169 -21.92 -21.18 26.80
C ILE A 169 -20.92 -20.43 25.89
N SER A 170 -19.61 -20.65 26.08
CA SER A 170 -18.56 -20.01 25.29
C SER A 170 -18.53 -20.45 23.81
N ASP A 171 -18.98 -21.65 23.51
CA ASP A 171 -18.97 -22.23 22.19
C ASP A 171 -20.21 -21.91 21.35
N GLU A 172 -21.23 -21.31 21.99
CA GLU A 172 -22.47 -20.95 21.30
C GLU A 172 -22.24 -19.79 20.34
N ALA A 173 -22.43 -20.04 19.05
CA ALA A 173 -22.10 -19.08 17.97
C ALA A 173 -22.95 -17.80 18.05
N ASP A 174 -24.25 -17.92 18.38
CA ASP A 174 -25.14 -16.76 18.48
C ASP A 174 -24.77 -15.84 19.66
N TYR A 175 -24.34 -16.42 20.78
CA TYR A 175 -23.87 -15.64 21.92
C TYR A 175 -22.60 -14.88 21.57
N ARG A 176 -21.63 -15.54 20.92
CA ARG A 176 -20.40 -14.92 20.47
C ARG A 176 -20.67 -13.78 19.48
N LYS A 177 -21.53 -14.03 18.48
CA LYS A 177 -21.92 -13.03 17.50
C LYS A 177 -22.52 -11.78 18.15
N TRP A 178 -23.45 -11.96 19.08
CA TRP A 178 -24.08 -10.85 19.78
C TRP A 178 -23.05 -10.08 20.63
N ILE A 179 -22.25 -10.79 21.43
CA ILE A 179 -21.23 -10.17 22.30
C ILE A 179 -20.21 -9.41 21.48
N ARG A 180 -19.71 -9.97 20.39
CA ARG A 180 -18.79 -9.30 19.46
C ARG A 180 -19.42 -8.01 18.94
N GLY A 181 -20.68 -8.04 18.53
CA GLY A 181 -21.42 -6.87 18.09
C GLY A 181 -21.54 -5.79 19.19
N GLN A 182 -21.77 -6.17 20.44
CA GLN A 182 -21.80 -5.24 21.58
C GLN A 182 -20.42 -4.61 21.81
N VAL A 183 -19.36 -5.41 21.84
CA VAL A 183 -17.98 -4.92 22.03
C VAL A 183 -17.57 -4.00 20.89
N HIS A 184 -17.86 -4.35 19.64
CA HIS A 184 -17.52 -3.54 18.48
C HIS A 184 -18.25 -2.18 18.48
N ASN A 185 -19.54 -2.15 18.83
CA ASN A 185 -20.32 -0.91 18.74
C ASN A 185 -20.17 0.01 19.96
N PHE A 186 -19.95 -0.52 21.14
CA PHE A 186 -19.97 0.21 22.40
C PHE A 186 -18.70 0.07 23.24
N GLY A 187 -17.77 -0.79 22.82
CA GLY A 187 -16.50 -0.97 23.50
C GLY A 187 -15.49 0.14 23.19
N SER A 188 -14.48 0.21 24.01
CA SER A 188 -13.37 1.15 23.87
C SER A 188 -12.02 0.45 23.96
N VAL A 189 -11.04 1.02 23.26
CA VAL A 189 -9.61 0.76 23.47
C VAL A 189 -9.17 1.66 24.62
N GLU A 190 -8.60 1.08 25.67
CA GLU A 190 -8.01 1.81 26.78
C GLU A 190 -6.53 1.48 26.87
N THR A 191 -5.71 2.50 27.05
CA THR A 191 -4.27 2.33 27.22
C THR A 191 -3.80 2.95 28.54
N LYS A 192 -2.73 2.37 29.09
CA LYS A 192 -2.08 2.87 30.28
C LYS A 192 -0.58 2.84 30.09
N GLY A 193 0.09 3.96 30.41
CA GLY A 193 1.56 4.04 30.41
C GLY A 193 2.17 3.17 31.50
N SER A 194 3.30 2.57 31.18
CA SER A 194 4.09 1.75 32.13
C SER A 194 5.28 2.50 32.73
N SER A 195 5.58 3.72 32.26
CA SER A 195 6.71 4.56 32.68
C SER A 195 6.21 5.96 33.01
N GLU A 196 6.91 6.63 33.98
CA GLU A 196 6.73 8.05 34.27
C GLU A 196 7.60 8.95 33.35
N ASP A 197 8.47 8.34 32.53
CA ASP A 197 9.34 9.06 31.63
C ASP A 197 8.58 9.63 30.43
N THR A 198 8.97 10.80 29.97
CA THR A 198 8.45 11.42 28.75
C THR A 198 8.90 10.62 27.53
N THR A 199 7.96 10.00 26.86
CA THR A 199 8.19 9.22 25.63
C THR A 199 7.34 9.76 24.49
N PRO A 200 7.60 9.37 23.23
CA PRO A 200 6.73 9.72 22.10
C PRO A 200 5.27 9.23 22.23
N PHE A 201 5.00 8.34 23.22
CA PHE A 201 3.69 7.77 23.49
C PHE A 201 2.94 8.43 24.64
N GLU A 202 3.44 9.54 25.20
CA GLU A 202 2.85 10.24 26.35
C GLU A 202 1.37 10.54 26.17
N MET A 203 0.94 10.92 24.97
CA MET A 203 -0.46 11.17 24.64
C MET A 203 -1.37 9.93 24.78
N TYR A 204 -0.81 8.73 24.91
CA TYR A 204 -1.52 7.47 25.10
C TYR A 204 -1.36 6.87 26.51
N TYR A 205 -0.77 7.58 27.48
CA TYR A 205 -0.57 7.04 28.84
C TYR A 205 -1.87 6.83 29.61
N GLU A 206 -2.85 7.70 29.40
CA GLU A 206 -4.22 7.56 29.91
C GLU A 206 -5.18 7.88 28.75
N TYR A 207 -5.35 6.92 27.87
CA TYR A 207 -6.12 7.15 26.65
C TYR A 207 -7.29 6.19 26.52
N LYS A 208 -8.43 6.72 26.04
CA LYS A 208 -9.64 5.96 25.79
C LYS A 208 -10.33 6.43 24.52
N GLU A 209 -10.61 5.51 23.59
CA GLU A 209 -11.37 5.80 22.38
C GLU A 209 -12.25 4.62 21.96
N GLY A 210 -13.40 4.91 21.33
CA GLY A 210 -14.34 3.89 20.87
C GLY A 210 -13.74 3.02 19.75
N ILE A 211 -13.99 1.72 19.81
CA ILE A 211 -13.50 0.74 18.82
C ILE A 211 -13.95 1.13 17.41
N LYS A 212 -15.19 1.56 17.26
CA LYS A 212 -15.78 1.91 15.96
C LYS A 212 -15.15 3.15 15.34
N THR A 213 -14.71 4.11 16.16
CA THR A 213 -14.28 5.46 15.74
C THR A 213 -12.77 5.63 15.66
N ILE A 214 -12.00 4.79 16.33
CA ILE A 214 -10.53 4.91 16.38
C ILE A 214 -9.90 4.88 14.97
N PRO A 215 -9.10 5.90 14.61
CA PRO A 215 -8.50 5.97 13.28
C PRO A 215 -7.27 5.04 13.13
N PRO A 216 -6.94 4.62 11.89
CA PRO A 216 -5.84 3.70 11.58
C PRO A 216 -4.51 4.05 12.21
N HIS A 217 -4.05 5.29 12.11
CA HIS A 217 -2.75 5.73 12.62
C HIS A 217 -2.62 5.62 14.14
N ARG A 218 -3.73 5.84 14.90
CA ARG A 218 -3.72 5.68 16.35
C ARG A 218 -3.63 4.22 16.76
N ILE A 219 -4.30 3.34 16.02
CA ILE A 219 -4.20 1.89 16.27
C ILE A 219 -2.73 1.44 16.13
N LEU A 220 -2.05 1.85 15.06
CA LEU A 220 -0.65 1.49 14.83
C LEU A 220 0.30 2.12 15.85
N ALA A 221 0.05 3.38 16.26
CA ALA A 221 0.80 4.04 17.32
C ALA A 221 0.68 3.28 18.64
N ILE A 222 -0.54 2.91 19.04
CA ILE A 222 -0.82 2.15 20.27
C ILE A 222 -0.16 0.76 20.20
N ASN A 223 -0.27 0.05 19.08
CA ASN A 223 0.37 -1.25 18.88
C ASN A 223 1.90 -1.17 18.98
N ARG A 224 2.51 -0.10 18.43
CA ARG A 224 3.96 0.15 18.55
C ARG A 224 4.36 0.41 20.00
N GLY A 225 3.58 1.21 20.74
CA GLY A 225 3.80 1.49 22.17
C GLY A 225 3.69 0.23 23.03
N GLU A 226 2.72 -0.65 22.73
CA GLU A 226 2.57 -1.94 23.40
C GLU A 226 3.73 -2.89 23.10
N LYS A 227 4.13 -3.02 21.82
CA LYS A 227 5.29 -3.80 21.38
C LYS A 227 6.60 -3.33 22.06
N SER A 228 6.72 -2.01 22.27
CA SER A 228 7.85 -1.39 22.99
C SER A 228 7.74 -1.53 24.52
N LYS A 229 6.70 -2.16 25.05
CA LYS A 229 6.41 -2.32 26.49
C LYS A 229 6.23 -1.00 27.25
N ILE A 230 5.92 0.08 26.54
CA ILE A 230 5.63 1.39 27.12
C ILE A 230 4.16 1.53 27.46
N LEU A 231 3.29 0.90 26.68
CA LEU A 231 1.84 0.91 26.87
C LEU A 231 1.32 -0.48 27.24
N SER A 232 0.32 -0.50 28.14
CA SER A 232 -0.57 -1.64 28.35
C SER A 232 -1.90 -1.34 27.68
N VAL A 233 -2.39 -2.24 26.83
CA VAL A 233 -3.58 -2.01 25.99
C VAL A 233 -4.65 -3.03 26.34
N LYS A 234 -5.90 -2.57 26.53
CA LYS A 234 -7.04 -3.42 26.85
C LYS A 234 -8.28 -2.98 26.08
N ILE A 235 -9.09 -3.92 25.71
CA ILE A 235 -10.46 -3.66 25.29
C ILE A 235 -11.36 -3.61 26.52
N LYS A 236 -12.20 -2.59 26.61
CA LYS A 236 -13.22 -2.47 27.65
C LYS A 236 -14.60 -2.49 27.03
N ALA A 237 -15.47 -3.25 27.65
CA ALA A 237 -16.89 -3.35 27.30
C ALA A 237 -17.73 -3.40 28.58
N ASP A 238 -19.03 -3.22 28.43
CA ASP A 238 -20.00 -3.34 29.49
C ASP A 238 -20.26 -4.83 29.78
N ASN A 239 -19.46 -5.39 30.69
CA ASN A 239 -19.56 -6.80 31.06
C ASN A 239 -20.91 -7.13 31.73
N ASP A 240 -21.56 -6.17 32.43
CA ASP A 240 -22.82 -6.42 33.10
C ASP A 240 -23.93 -6.64 32.08
N LYS A 241 -23.97 -5.85 31.01
CA LYS A 241 -24.87 -6.09 29.86
C LYS A 241 -24.66 -7.44 29.20
N ILE A 242 -23.40 -7.86 29.06
CA ILE A 242 -23.06 -9.16 28.48
C ILE A 242 -23.59 -10.29 29.39
N ILE A 243 -23.35 -10.18 30.67
CA ILE A 243 -23.80 -11.17 31.66
C ILE A 243 -25.34 -11.20 31.69
N ASP A 244 -26.02 -10.05 31.70
CA ASP A 244 -27.49 -9.97 31.70
C ASP A 244 -28.10 -10.59 30.43
N TYR A 245 -27.47 -10.38 29.26
CA TYR A 245 -27.88 -11.05 28.03
C TYR A 245 -27.80 -12.57 28.16
N LEU A 246 -26.69 -13.10 28.68
CA LEU A 246 -26.51 -14.54 28.86
C LEU A 246 -27.44 -15.10 29.94
N ARG A 247 -27.71 -14.37 31.02
CA ARG A 247 -28.75 -14.72 32.02
C ARG A 247 -30.10 -14.95 31.37
N ASN A 248 -30.54 -13.99 30.54
CA ASN A 248 -31.82 -14.08 29.84
C ASN A 248 -31.90 -15.26 28.86
N LYS A 249 -30.76 -15.74 28.35
CA LYS A 249 -30.68 -16.87 27.42
C LYS A 249 -30.53 -18.22 28.10
N CYS A 250 -29.78 -18.29 29.20
CA CYS A 250 -29.39 -19.55 29.82
C CYS A 250 -30.23 -19.95 31.04
N LEU A 251 -30.73 -18.97 31.81
CA LEU A 251 -31.52 -19.28 33.01
C LEU A 251 -32.93 -19.79 32.64
N LYS A 252 -33.43 -20.77 33.41
CA LYS A 252 -34.70 -21.47 33.16
C LYS A 252 -35.78 -21.20 34.21
N GLY A 253 -35.51 -20.37 35.23
CA GLY A 253 -36.43 -20.08 36.33
C GLY A 253 -36.39 -21.12 37.46
N ASN A 254 -35.38 -21.95 37.50
CA ASN A 254 -35.16 -22.92 38.60
C ASN A 254 -34.12 -22.37 39.56
N SER A 255 -34.51 -22.03 40.78
CA SER A 255 -33.67 -21.31 41.75
C SER A 255 -32.36 -22.03 42.12
N GLU A 256 -32.34 -23.35 42.10
CA GLU A 256 -31.16 -24.13 42.49
C GLU A 256 -30.16 -24.21 41.31
N THR A 257 -30.62 -24.60 40.11
CA THR A 257 -29.77 -24.71 38.93
C THR A 257 -29.37 -23.35 38.41
N ASP A 258 -30.25 -22.34 38.50
CA ASP A 258 -29.99 -20.99 37.98
C ASP A 258 -28.85 -20.28 38.71
N LYS A 259 -28.72 -20.45 40.04
CA LYS A 259 -27.57 -19.93 40.80
C LYS A 259 -26.25 -20.54 40.31
N PHE A 260 -26.26 -21.82 40.02
CA PHE A 260 -25.06 -22.52 39.52
C PHE A 260 -24.71 -22.13 38.08
N ILE A 261 -25.74 -22.04 37.20
CA ILE A 261 -25.56 -21.57 35.81
C ILE A 261 -25.06 -20.13 35.80
N GLU A 262 -25.53 -19.26 36.72
CA GLU A 262 -25.04 -17.87 36.83
C GLU A 262 -23.53 -17.79 37.11
N LEU A 263 -23.02 -18.61 38.02
CA LEU A 263 -21.59 -18.70 38.28
C LEU A 263 -20.82 -19.17 37.05
N SER A 264 -21.36 -20.14 36.31
CA SER A 264 -20.80 -20.62 35.07
C SER A 264 -20.82 -19.59 33.95
N ILE A 265 -21.87 -18.74 33.87
CA ILE A 265 -21.94 -17.57 32.96
C ILE A 265 -20.79 -16.60 33.26
N ILE A 266 -20.62 -16.23 34.52
CA ILE A 266 -19.58 -15.28 34.95
C ILE A 266 -18.18 -15.82 34.62
N ASP A 267 -17.94 -17.11 34.88
CA ASP A 267 -16.68 -17.76 34.54
C ASP A 267 -16.46 -17.81 33.00
N SER A 268 -17.50 -18.20 32.26
CA SER A 268 -17.47 -18.26 30.81
C SER A 268 -17.11 -16.89 30.21
N VAL A 269 -17.73 -15.81 30.67
CA VAL A 269 -17.43 -14.44 30.18
C VAL A 269 -16.01 -14.05 30.54
N LYS A 270 -15.60 -14.19 31.79
CA LYS A 270 -14.27 -13.71 32.25
C LYS A 270 -13.09 -14.51 31.69
N ARG A 271 -13.24 -15.84 31.60
CA ARG A 271 -12.14 -16.74 31.28
C ARG A 271 -12.09 -17.15 29.80
N LEU A 272 -13.24 -17.31 29.16
CA LEU A 272 -13.32 -17.90 27.81
C LEU A 272 -13.75 -16.89 26.75
N ILE A 273 -14.92 -16.27 26.88
CA ILE A 273 -15.54 -15.44 25.85
C ILE A 273 -14.79 -14.14 25.67
N PHE A 274 -14.71 -13.32 26.73
CA PHE A 274 -14.18 -11.97 26.63
C PHE A 274 -12.70 -11.95 26.19
N PRO A 275 -11.78 -12.78 26.74
CA PRO A 275 -10.40 -12.82 26.27
C PRO A 275 -10.26 -13.29 24.82
N SER A 276 -11.21 -14.11 24.33
CA SER A 276 -11.23 -14.53 22.92
C SER A 276 -11.66 -13.39 22.02
N ILE A 277 -12.79 -12.73 22.35
CA ILE A 277 -13.33 -11.60 21.58
C ILE A 277 -12.37 -10.39 21.62
N GLU A 278 -11.73 -10.14 22.76
CA GLU A 278 -10.71 -9.10 22.87
C GLU A 278 -9.58 -9.31 21.86
N ARG A 279 -9.06 -10.54 21.73
CA ARG A 279 -8.04 -10.87 20.73
C ARG A 279 -8.55 -10.71 19.29
N GLU A 280 -9.79 -11.13 19.03
CA GLU A 280 -10.44 -10.97 17.72
C GLU A 280 -10.54 -9.48 17.35
N ILE A 281 -11.11 -8.66 18.23
CA ILE A 281 -11.24 -7.20 18.02
C ILE A 281 -9.88 -6.53 17.89
N ARG A 282 -8.88 -6.93 18.69
CA ARG A 282 -7.51 -6.40 18.56
C ARG A 282 -6.90 -6.75 17.20
N SER A 283 -7.14 -7.96 16.69
CA SER A 283 -6.70 -8.38 15.35
C SER A 283 -7.40 -7.59 14.24
N GLU A 284 -8.71 -7.41 14.33
CA GLU A 284 -9.51 -6.62 13.40
C GLU A 284 -9.06 -5.15 13.36
N LEU A 285 -8.83 -4.55 14.54
CA LEU A 285 -8.30 -3.19 14.64
C LEU A 285 -6.90 -3.08 14.01
N THR A 286 -6.03 -4.05 14.26
CA THR A 286 -4.69 -4.08 13.66
C THR A 286 -4.79 -4.16 12.15
N GLU A 287 -5.63 -5.04 11.61
CA GLU A 287 -5.86 -5.14 10.18
C GLU A 287 -6.41 -3.85 9.57
N LYS A 288 -7.39 -3.20 10.24
CA LYS A 288 -7.89 -1.87 9.84
C LYS A 288 -6.77 -0.84 9.81
N GLY A 289 -5.89 -0.85 10.83
CA GLY A 289 -4.72 0.03 10.91
C GLY A 289 -3.74 -0.20 9.77
N GLU A 290 -3.43 -1.47 9.48
CA GLU A 290 -2.53 -1.87 8.39
C GLU A 290 -3.07 -1.47 7.02
N ILE A 291 -4.35 -1.74 6.72
CA ILE A 291 -4.99 -1.38 5.45
C ILE A 291 -4.91 0.12 5.23
N GLY A 292 -5.35 0.93 6.23
CA GLY A 292 -5.31 2.39 6.10
C GLY A 292 -3.89 2.94 5.89
N ALA A 293 -2.89 2.37 6.56
CA ALA A 293 -1.49 2.77 6.36
C ALA A 293 -0.96 2.36 4.97
N ILE A 294 -1.25 1.14 4.52
CA ILE A 294 -0.82 0.64 3.21
C ILE A 294 -1.43 1.48 2.08
N ASP A 295 -2.68 1.92 2.20
CA ASP A 295 -3.30 2.77 1.18
C ASP A 295 -2.59 4.12 1.04
N ILE A 296 -2.18 4.72 2.17
CA ILE A 296 -1.35 5.92 2.15
C ILE A 296 0.02 5.63 1.52
N PHE A 297 0.66 4.52 1.88
CA PHE A 297 1.96 4.14 1.32
C PHE A 297 1.89 3.91 -0.19
N LYS A 298 0.81 3.28 -0.69
CA LYS A 298 0.55 3.14 -2.12
C LYS A 298 0.46 4.49 -2.82
N ALA A 299 -0.31 5.43 -2.25
CA ALA A 299 -0.46 6.77 -2.80
C ALA A 299 0.87 7.55 -2.82
N ASN A 300 1.61 7.52 -1.71
CA ASN A 300 2.91 8.18 -1.61
C ASN A 300 3.95 7.59 -2.58
N LEU A 301 4.01 6.26 -2.70
CA LEU A 301 4.89 5.60 -3.67
C LEU A 301 4.52 5.94 -5.10
N LYS A 302 3.23 5.89 -5.45
CA LYS A 302 2.75 6.27 -6.79
C LYS A 302 3.17 7.70 -7.13
N ALA A 303 2.98 8.64 -6.21
CA ALA A 303 3.37 10.04 -6.41
C ALA A 303 4.89 10.20 -6.60
N LEU A 304 5.73 9.47 -5.85
CA LEU A 304 7.18 9.48 -6.03
C LEU A 304 7.60 8.93 -7.40
N LEU A 305 7.04 7.80 -7.82
CA LEU A 305 7.35 7.16 -9.09
C LEU A 305 6.90 7.98 -10.31
N MET A 306 5.78 8.68 -10.16
CA MET A 306 5.16 9.47 -11.23
C MET A 306 5.64 10.92 -11.27
N GLN A 307 6.64 11.31 -10.48
CA GLN A 307 7.22 12.66 -10.59
C GLN A 307 7.74 12.95 -12.00
N SER A 308 7.56 14.21 -12.43
CA SER A 308 8.01 14.68 -13.74
C SER A 308 9.55 14.56 -13.87
N PRO A 309 10.08 13.84 -14.88
CA PRO A 309 11.51 13.71 -15.09
C PRO A 309 12.12 15.01 -15.62
N ILE A 310 13.39 15.27 -15.28
CA ILE A 310 14.19 16.33 -15.88
C ILE A 310 15.09 15.73 -16.96
N LYS A 311 14.56 15.66 -18.19
CA LYS A 311 15.27 15.07 -19.34
C LYS A 311 16.23 16.08 -20.00
N GLY A 312 17.29 15.56 -20.63
CA GLY A 312 18.20 16.35 -21.47
C GLY A 312 19.11 17.32 -20.70
N LYS A 313 19.32 17.11 -19.39
CA LYS A 313 20.17 17.94 -18.54
C LYS A 313 21.36 17.15 -18.01
N VAL A 314 22.53 17.81 -17.97
CA VAL A 314 23.69 17.31 -17.24
C VAL A 314 23.46 17.59 -15.74
N VAL A 315 23.49 16.53 -14.94
CA VAL A 315 23.13 16.56 -13.53
C VAL A 315 24.33 16.19 -12.67
N LEU A 316 24.55 16.95 -11.59
CA LEU A 316 25.48 16.58 -10.54
C LEU A 316 24.69 15.96 -9.37
N GLY A 317 24.82 14.66 -9.16
CA GLY A 317 24.30 13.96 -7.99
C GLY A 317 25.18 14.23 -6.78
N PHE A 318 24.56 14.69 -5.68
CA PHE A 318 25.23 15.07 -4.44
C PHE A 318 24.64 14.29 -3.28
N ASP A 319 25.42 13.35 -2.73
CA ASP A 319 25.07 12.56 -1.54
C ASP A 319 25.76 13.17 -0.31
N PRO A 320 25.02 13.87 0.57
CA PRO A 320 25.60 14.61 1.68
C PRO A 320 26.09 13.67 2.80
N GLY A 321 27.22 14.01 3.42
CA GLY A 321 27.74 13.22 4.54
C GLY A 321 28.78 13.98 5.36
N PHE A 322 28.74 13.82 6.71
CA PHE A 322 29.68 14.48 7.62
C PHE A 322 31.03 13.76 7.68
N ARG A 323 31.04 12.53 8.21
CA ARG A 323 32.29 11.84 8.56
C ARG A 323 33.05 11.29 7.36
N THR A 324 32.34 10.76 6.38
CA THR A 324 32.93 10.11 5.21
C THR A 324 33.09 11.06 4.03
N GLY A 325 32.73 12.34 4.20
CA GLY A 325 32.64 13.34 3.14
C GLY A 325 31.42 13.16 2.24
N CYS A 326 31.09 14.22 1.51
CA CYS A 326 30.02 14.21 0.51
C CYS A 326 30.50 13.51 -0.75
N LYS A 327 29.66 12.66 -1.34
CA LYS A 327 29.94 11.95 -2.58
C LYS A 327 29.27 12.66 -3.75
N ILE A 328 30.00 12.80 -4.83
CA ILE A 328 29.56 13.53 -6.01
C ILE A 328 29.72 12.62 -7.23
N ALA A 329 28.72 12.66 -8.09
CA ALA A 329 28.76 12.03 -9.40
C ALA A 329 28.20 12.99 -10.45
N VAL A 330 28.91 13.24 -11.52
CA VAL A 330 28.41 14.01 -12.66
C VAL A 330 27.86 13.04 -13.70
N LEU A 331 26.64 13.29 -14.13
CA LEU A 331 25.91 12.46 -15.10
C LEU A 331 25.60 13.28 -16.34
N ASP A 332 25.79 12.69 -17.52
CA ASP A 332 25.33 13.29 -18.77
C ASP A 332 23.78 13.24 -18.86
N ASP A 333 23.23 13.75 -19.95
CA ASP A 333 21.80 13.80 -20.23
C ASP A 333 21.14 12.41 -20.38
N THR A 334 21.94 11.34 -20.53
CA THR A 334 21.49 9.95 -20.61
C THR A 334 21.64 9.19 -19.28
N GLY A 335 22.21 9.83 -18.26
CA GLY A 335 22.50 9.23 -16.96
C GLY A 335 23.82 8.43 -16.91
N LYS A 336 24.70 8.57 -17.91
CA LYS A 336 26.04 8.00 -17.89
C LYS A 336 26.94 8.81 -16.97
N VAL A 337 27.77 8.14 -16.17
CA VAL A 337 28.73 8.79 -15.29
C VAL A 337 29.87 9.40 -16.10
N LEU A 338 30.08 10.71 -15.95
CA LEU A 338 31.16 11.47 -16.58
C LEU A 338 32.35 11.65 -15.64
N ASP A 339 32.08 11.93 -14.38
CA ASP A 339 33.11 12.20 -13.36
C ASP A 339 32.60 11.88 -11.96
N ILE A 340 33.50 11.64 -11.01
CA ILE A 340 33.19 11.35 -9.62
C ILE A 340 34.16 12.07 -8.68
N ALA A 341 33.68 12.49 -7.50
CA ALA A 341 34.53 13.08 -6.49
C ALA A 341 34.02 12.79 -5.06
N THR A 342 34.94 12.85 -4.09
CA THR A 342 34.58 12.92 -2.68
C THR A 342 35.11 14.22 -2.12
N VAL A 343 34.24 15.00 -1.49
CA VAL A 343 34.55 16.33 -0.94
C VAL A 343 34.17 16.42 0.53
N TYR A 344 34.90 17.18 1.31
CA TYR A 344 34.68 17.40 2.74
C TYR A 344 34.15 18.82 2.99
N ALA A 345 33.00 19.09 2.37
CA ALA A 345 32.39 20.42 2.37
C ALA A 345 31.67 20.74 3.69
N THR A 346 31.15 19.73 4.38
CA THR A 346 30.29 19.88 5.56
C THR A 346 30.99 19.62 6.89
N ALA A 347 32.18 19.04 6.89
CA ALA A 347 32.96 18.74 8.08
C ALA A 347 34.47 18.83 7.79
N GLY A 348 35.03 19.99 7.92
CA GLY A 348 36.46 20.19 7.66
C GLY A 348 36.99 21.52 8.19
N SER A 349 38.32 21.69 8.09
CA SER A 349 38.93 23.02 8.29
C SER A 349 38.41 23.99 7.22
N GLN A 350 38.46 25.29 7.49
CA GLN A 350 38.07 26.31 6.50
C GLN A 350 38.78 26.11 5.14
N ASP A 351 40.03 25.67 5.16
CA ASP A 351 40.76 25.37 3.92
C ASP A 351 40.25 24.12 3.21
N GLY A 352 39.77 23.11 3.95
CA GLY A 352 39.13 21.92 3.40
C GLY A 352 37.81 22.25 2.72
N VAL A 353 37.01 23.12 3.31
CA VAL A 353 35.75 23.61 2.72
C VAL A 353 36.02 24.41 1.44
N LYS A 354 37.01 25.32 1.45
CA LYS A 354 37.40 26.09 0.23
C LYS A 354 37.86 25.18 -0.91
N LYS A 355 38.69 24.16 -0.61
CA LYS A 355 39.11 23.17 -1.60
C LYS A 355 37.91 22.39 -2.17
N SER A 356 36.96 22.01 -1.31
CA SER A 356 35.74 21.30 -1.72
C SER A 356 34.89 22.16 -2.65
N ILE A 357 34.70 23.43 -2.35
CA ILE A 357 33.99 24.40 -3.21
C ILE A 357 34.68 24.52 -4.56
N ALA A 358 36.02 24.63 -4.58
CA ALA A 358 36.78 24.73 -5.83
C ALA A 358 36.61 23.48 -6.69
N ILE A 359 36.65 22.26 -6.11
CA ILE A 359 36.43 21.01 -6.83
C ILE A 359 35.02 20.97 -7.43
N ILE A 360 33.99 21.35 -6.67
CA ILE A 360 32.62 21.34 -7.17
C ILE A 360 32.45 22.34 -8.32
N LYS A 361 32.99 23.56 -8.17
CA LYS A 361 32.97 24.59 -9.25
C LYS A 361 33.66 24.09 -10.50
N ASP A 362 34.83 23.45 -10.39
CA ASP A 362 35.56 22.88 -11.52
C ASP A 362 34.73 21.81 -12.23
N LEU A 363 34.13 20.87 -11.51
CA LEU A 363 33.24 19.85 -12.10
C LEU A 363 32.04 20.47 -12.80
N VAL A 364 31.41 21.49 -12.20
CA VAL A 364 30.26 22.21 -12.80
C VAL A 364 30.65 22.89 -14.10
N ILE A 365 31.81 23.54 -14.15
CA ILE A 365 32.31 24.24 -15.35
C ILE A 365 32.76 23.23 -16.42
N LYS A 366 33.59 22.24 -16.04
CA LYS A 366 34.16 21.24 -16.92
C LYS A 366 33.10 20.44 -17.68
N HIS A 367 32.04 20.02 -17.00
CA HIS A 367 31.02 19.16 -17.58
C HIS A 367 29.74 19.90 -17.96
N ASN A 368 29.73 21.21 -17.84
CA ASN A 368 28.55 22.02 -18.17
C ASN A 368 27.31 21.63 -17.35
N VAL A 369 27.47 21.34 -16.06
CA VAL A 369 26.34 20.94 -15.19
C VAL A 369 25.32 22.08 -15.10
N GLU A 370 24.05 21.73 -15.24
CA GLU A 370 22.92 22.67 -15.21
C GLU A 370 22.12 22.58 -13.91
N VAL A 371 22.05 21.40 -13.29
CA VAL A 371 21.26 21.14 -12.10
C VAL A 371 22.01 20.24 -11.13
N VAL A 372 21.96 20.55 -9.85
CA VAL A 372 22.46 19.67 -8.77
C VAL A 372 21.27 18.93 -8.14
N SER A 373 21.36 17.62 -8.11
CA SER A 373 20.44 16.74 -7.35
C SER A 373 21.01 16.49 -5.95
N LEU A 374 20.51 17.21 -4.95
CA LEU A 374 20.97 17.10 -3.57
C LEU A 374 20.14 16.10 -2.78
N GLY A 375 20.78 15.09 -2.20
CA GLY A 375 20.12 14.16 -1.27
C GLY A 375 19.62 14.86 0.00
N ASN A 376 18.49 14.40 0.55
CA ASN A 376 17.84 14.98 1.72
C ASN A 376 18.28 14.34 3.06
N GLY A 377 19.40 13.65 3.10
CA GLY A 377 19.88 12.97 4.30
C GLY A 377 20.69 13.83 5.26
N THR A 378 21.51 13.12 6.06
CA THR A 378 22.37 13.77 7.04
C THR A 378 23.35 14.73 6.36
N ALA A 379 23.53 15.94 6.87
CA ALA A 379 24.34 17.01 6.27
C ALA A 379 23.76 17.67 4.99
N SER A 380 22.50 17.41 4.65
CA SER A 380 21.85 18.06 3.51
C SER A 380 21.82 19.58 3.62
N ARG A 381 21.64 20.10 4.83
CA ARG A 381 21.59 21.55 5.11
C ARG A 381 22.89 22.24 4.83
N GLU A 382 23.93 21.75 5.46
CA GLU A 382 25.27 22.31 5.31
C GLU A 382 25.71 22.26 3.86
N SER A 383 25.28 21.20 3.15
CA SER A 383 25.48 21.06 1.71
C SER A 383 24.67 22.08 0.92
N GLU A 384 23.44 22.37 1.32
CA GLU A 384 22.57 23.36 0.68
C GLU A 384 23.14 24.77 0.83
N GLU A 385 23.66 25.14 2.01
CA GLU A 385 24.31 26.43 2.25
C GLU A 385 25.55 26.61 1.33
N ILE A 386 26.36 25.56 1.18
CA ILE A 386 27.53 25.57 0.31
C ILE A 386 27.12 25.67 -1.17
N LEU A 387 26.10 24.95 -1.59
CA LEU A 387 25.59 25.04 -2.97
C LEU A 387 25.06 26.43 -3.27
N ALA A 388 24.34 27.08 -2.34
CA ALA A 388 23.89 28.46 -2.49
C ALA A 388 25.06 29.45 -2.66
N GLN A 389 26.15 29.25 -1.89
CA GLN A 389 27.38 30.03 -2.08
C GLN A 389 27.97 29.80 -3.47
N ILE A 390 28.15 28.54 -3.90
CA ILE A 390 28.69 28.17 -5.21
C ILE A 390 27.87 28.79 -6.34
N ILE A 391 26.54 28.70 -6.26
CA ILE A 391 25.61 29.30 -7.23
C ILE A 391 25.83 30.80 -7.35
N THR A 392 25.94 31.49 -6.21
CA THR A 392 26.17 32.94 -6.16
C THR A 392 27.52 33.30 -6.79
N GLU A 393 28.58 32.57 -6.45
CA GLU A 393 29.93 32.79 -6.97
C GLU A 393 29.98 32.55 -8.50
N LEU A 394 29.43 31.44 -8.99
CA LEU A 394 29.39 31.12 -10.42
C LEU A 394 28.59 32.15 -11.23
N LYS A 395 27.51 32.70 -10.65
CA LYS A 395 26.74 33.75 -11.27
C LYS A 395 27.55 35.05 -11.42
N GLN A 396 28.35 35.40 -10.40
CA GLN A 396 29.20 36.60 -10.41
C GLN A 396 30.44 36.43 -11.29
N GLU A 397 31.13 35.28 -11.21
CA GLU A 397 32.40 35.05 -11.90
C GLU A 397 32.24 34.74 -13.39
N CYS A 398 31.21 33.93 -13.75
CA CYS A 398 31.04 33.36 -15.08
C CYS A 398 29.67 33.66 -15.71
N SER A 399 28.80 34.47 -15.10
CA SER A 399 27.41 34.69 -15.52
C SER A 399 26.62 33.39 -15.76
N ARG A 400 26.95 32.34 -15.03
CA ARG A 400 26.39 30.99 -15.22
C ARG A 400 25.24 30.77 -14.25
N ASP A 401 24.14 30.28 -14.81
CA ASP A 401 23.01 29.82 -14.01
C ASP A 401 23.21 28.36 -13.61
N LEU A 402 23.16 28.08 -12.30
CA LEU A 402 23.14 26.74 -11.73
C LEU A 402 21.94 26.66 -10.79
N TYR A 403 21.25 25.54 -10.78
CA TYR A 403 20.11 25.30 -9.92
C TYR A 403 20.34 24.05 -9.08
N TYR A 404 19.60 23.90 -7.98
CA TYR A 404 19.58 22.64 -7.24
C TYR A 404 18.15 22.21 -6.92
N VAL A 405 17.96 20.90 -6.75
CA VAL A 405 16.71 20.27 -6.34
C VAL A 405 17.04 19.31 -5.21
N ILE A 406 16.26 19.35 -4.13
CA ILE A 406 16.37 18.38 -3.05
C ILE A 406 15.61 17.10 -3.45
N VAL A 407 16.34 15.97 -3.46
CA VAL A 407 15.81 14.66 -3.88
C VAL A 407 15.85 13.70 -2.71
N SER A 408 14.81 12.88 -2.58
CA SER A 408 14.79 11.83 -1.54
C SER A 408 15.90 10.80 -1.78
N GLU A 409 16.75 10.59 -0.79
CA GLU A 409 17.79 9.55 -0.83
C GLU A 409 17.30 8.19 -0.30
N ALA A 410 16.02 8.08 0.11
CA ALA A 410 15.47 6.85 0.66
C ALA A 410 15.76 5.64 -0.24
N GLY A 411 16.33 4.57 0.34
CA GLY A 411 16.73 3.37 -0.38
C GLY A 411 17.99 3.50 -1.25
N ALA A 412 18.65 4.69 -1.36
CA ALA A 412 19.88 4.83 -2.14
C ALA A 412 21.03 3.96 -1.58
N SER A 413 21.13 3.85 -0.25
CA SER A 413 22.11 2.97 0.41
C SER A 413 21.81 1.48 0.13
N VAL A 414 20.53 1.10 0.06
CA VAL A 414 20.14 -0.28 -0.28
C VAL A 414 20.52 -0.60 -1.72
N TYR A 415 20.24 0.32 -2.66
CA TYR A 415 20.67 0.19 -4.04
C TYR A 415 22.18 0.09 -4.15
N SER A 416 22.94 1.01 -3.54
CA SER A 416 24.40 1.06 -3.67
C SER A 416 25.11 -0.22 -3.23
N ALA A 417 24.55 -0.92 -2.22
CA ALA A 417 25.05 -2.19 -1.70
C ALA A 417 24.48 -3.42 -2.45
N SER A 418 23.57 -3.23 -3.41
CA SER A 418 22.92 -4.33 -4.12
C SER A 418 23.85 -5.01 -5.14
N GLU A 419 23.52 -6.27 -5.47
CA GLU A 419 24.18 -7.00 -6.56
C GLU A 419 23.99 -6.30 -7.91
N LEU A 420 22.81 -5.67 -8.11
CA LEU A 420 22.51 -4.92 -9.32
C LEU A 420 23.46 -3.73 -9.49
N ALA A 421 23.63 -2.91 -8.45
CA ALA A 421 24.53 -1.77 -8.48
C ALA A 421 26.00 -2.20 -8.66
N SER A 422 26.37 -3.36 -8.10
CA SER A 422 27.73 -3.93 -8.29
C SER A 422 27.98 -4.39 -9.72
N LYS A 423 26.95 -4.87 -10.41
CA LYS A 423 27.04 -5.23 -11.84
C LYS A 423 27.02 -4.00 -12.74
N GLU A 424 26.21 -2.97 -12.41
CA GLU A 424 26.17 -1.71 -13.18
C GLU A 424 27.47 -0.92 -13.06
N TYR A 425 28.12 -0.95 -11.89
CA TYR A 425 29.32 -0.17 -11.55
C TYR A 425 30.35 -1.01 -10.81
N PRO A 426 30.99 -1.98 -11.47
CA PRO A 426 31.99 -2.86 -10.82
C PRO A 426 33.21 -2.09 -10.29
N ASP A 427 33.63 -1.03 -10.98
CA ASP A 427 34.84 -0.26 -10.70
C ASP A 427 34.58 0.99 -9.84
N ILE A 428 33.32 1.27 -9.44
CA ILE A 428 32.97 2.45 -8.65
C ILE A 428 32.69 2.02 -7.21
N ASP A 429 33.29 2.76 -6.26
CA ASP A 429 33.10 2.52 -4.83
C ASP A 429 31.62 2.56 -4.43
N VAL A 430 31.25 1.69 -3.50
CA VAL A 430 29.86 1.53 -3.04
C VAL A 430 29.29 2.85 -2.53
N SER A 431 30.09 3.69 -1.88
CA SER A 431 29.64 4.98 -1.34
C SER A 431 29.28 5.99 -2.44
N ILE A 432 29.91 5.93 -3.61
CA ILE A 432 29.67 6.85 -4.73
C ILE A 432 28.43 6.44 -5.52
N ARG A 433 28.08 5.14 -5.56
CA ARG A 433 26.88 4.64 -6.24
C ARG A 433 25.61 5.29 -5.73
N GLY A 434 25.58 5.71 -4.45
CA GLY A 434 24.49 6.50 -3.85
C GLY A 434 24.30 7.84 -4.57
N ALA A 435 25.38 8.58 -4.80
CA ALA A 435 25.34 9.87 -5.50
C ALA A 435 24.87 9.71 -6.97
N ILE A 436 25.28 8.63 -7.64
CA ILE A 436 24.79 8.29 -8.99
C ILE A 436 23.28 8.09 -8.97
N SER A 437 22.77 7.30 -8.01
CA SER A 437 21.33 7.04 -7.88
C SER A 437 20.57 8.33 -7.61
N ILE A 438 21.05 9.19 -6.70
CA ILE A 438 20.42 10.49 -6.39
C ILE A 438 20.35 11.38 -7.64
N GLY A 439 21.42 11.42 -8.46
CA GLY A 439 21.41 12.17 -9.72
C GLY A 439 20.41 11.62 -10.74
N ARG A 440 20.36 10.30 -10.92
CA ARG A 440 19.45 9.62 -11.84
C ARG A 440 17.99 9.73 -11.42
N ARG A 441 17.68 9.79 -10.11
CA ARG A 441 16.30 10.03 -9.63
C ARG A 441 15.76 11.37 -10.09
N LEU A 442 16.59 12.37 -10.26
CA LEU A 442 16.17 13.65 -10.79
C LEU A 442 15.93 13.58 -12.32
N GLN A 443 16.75 12.83 -13.04
CA GLN A 443 16.60 12.65 -14.48
C GLN A 443 15.38 11.80 -14.82
N ASP A 444 15.21 10.64 -14.18
CA ASP A 444 14.00 9.82 -14.28
C ASP A 444 13.75 9.03 -12.99
N PRO A 445 12.84 9.51 -12.14
CA PRO A 445 12.52 8.87 -10.86
C PRO A 445 12.04 7.43 -11.00
N LEU A 446 11.18 7.13 -11.98
CA LEU A 446 10.62 5.80 -12.18
C LEU A 446 11.72 4.78 -12.55
N VAL A 447 12.53 5.11 -13.54
CA VAL A 447 13.59 4.21 -14.05
C VAL A 447 14.61 3.88 -12.96
N GLU A 448 14.91 4.82 -12.08
CA GLU A 448 15.88 4.60 -11.01
C GLU A 448 15.26 3.88 -9.80
N LEU A 449 14.07 4.32 -9.36
CA LEU A 449 13.44 3.77 -8.14
C LEU A 449 12.97 2.32 -8.30
N VAL A 450 12.64 1.87 -9.50
CA VAL A 450 12.28 0.45 -9.74
C VAL A 450 13.42 -0.54 -9.49
N LYS A 451 14.66 -0.06 -9.41
CA LYS A 451 15.85 -0.87 -9.06
C LYS A 451 15.92 -1.20 -7.56
N ILE A 452 15.11 -0.53 -6.75
CA ILE A 452 15.11 -0.62 -5.30
C ILE A 452 13.86 -1.40 -4.87
N ASP A 453 14.02 -2.29 -3.88
CA ASP A 453 12.86 -2.92 -3.27
C ASP A 453 11.91 -1.81 -2.75
N PRO A 454 10.64 -1.78 -3.18
CA PRO A 454 9.71 -0.73 -2.76
C PRO A 454 9.59 -0.57 -1.25
N LYS A 455 9.81 -1.63 -0.48
CA LYS A 455 9.84 -1.59 0.99
C LYS A 455 11.03 -0.80 1.56
N ALA A 456 12.09 -0.63 0.81
CA ALA A 456 13.25 0.17 1.21
C ALA A 456 13.07 1.66 0.90
N ILE A 457 12.04 2.02 0.13
CA ILE A 457 11.65 3.41 -0.12
C ILE A 457 10.80 3.87 1.05
N GLY A 458 11.20 4.96 1.73
CA GLY A 458 10.45 5.51 2.86
C GLY A 458 9.17 6.19 2.36
N VAL A 459 8.03 5.54 2.50
CA VAL A 459 6.73 6.02 2.01
C VAL A 459 5.72 6.31 3.13
N GLY A 460 6.09 6.10 4.41
CA GLY A 460 5.22 6.43 5.52
C GLY A 460 5.75 6.05 6.90
N GLN A 461 5.16 6.68 7.91
CA GLN A 461 5.64 6.63 9.30
C GLN A 461 5.54 5.24 9.95
N TYR A 462 4.54 4.43 9.56
CA TYR A 462 4.25 3.11 10.15
C TYR A 462 4.63 1.94 9.24
N GLN A 463 5.49 2.18 8.26
CA GLN A 463 5.87 1.17 7.25
C GLN A 463 6.46 -0.11 7.86
N HIS A 464 7.13 -0.02 9.02
CA HIS A 464 7.71 -1.17 9.73
C HIS A 464 6.77 -1.84 10.74
N ASP A 465 5.54 -1.33 10.88
CA ASP A 465 4.54 -1.85 11.82
C ASP A 465 3.40 -2.62 11.14
N VAL A 466 3.43 -2.71 9.82
CA VAL A 466 2.44 -3.45 9.02
C VAL A 466 2.99 -4.81 8.60
N ALA A 467 2.09 -5.74 8.26
CA ALA A 467 2.46 -7.08 7.83
C ALA A 467 3.35 -7.04 6.57
N PRO A 468 4.61 -7.56 6.63
CA PRO A 468 5.59 -7.38 5.55
C PRO A 468 5.14 -7.95 4.20
N LYS A 469 4.37 -9.05 4.19
CA LYS A 469 3.87 -9.69 2.97
C LYS A 469 2.81 -8.84 2.29
N LYS A 470 1.82 -8.33 3.06
CA LYS A 470 0.77 -7.45 2.54
C LYS A 470 1.38 -6.16 1.97
N LEU A 471 2.36 -5.59 2.67
CA LEU A 471 3.10 -4.42 2.22
C LEU A 471 3.82 -4.67 0.89
N ASP A 472 4.57 -5.77 0.79
CA ASP A 472 5.33 -6.15 -0.41
C ASP A 472 4.43 -6.28 -1.63
N GLU A 473 3.36 -7.05 -1.52
CA GLU A 473 2.39 -7.29 -2.59
C GLU A 473 1.73 -5.97 -3.05
N SER A 474 1.32 -5.14 -2.09
CA SER A 474 0.66 -3.86 -2.38
C SER A 474 1.60 -2.86 -3.07
N LEU A 475 2.84 -2.71 -2.57
CA LEU A 475 3.80 -1.76 -3.16
C LEU A 475 4.30 -2.23 -4.53
N LYS A 476 4.53 -3.52 -4.73
CA LYS A 476 4.86 -4.08 -6.05
C LYS A 476 3.75 -3.81 -7.07
N GLY A 477 2.49 -3.95 -6.67
CA GLY A 477 1.35 -3.59 -7.52
C GLY A 477 1.39 -2.14 -7.98
N VAL A 478 1.73 -1.19 -7.08
CA VAL A 478 1.87 0.23 -7.46
C VAL A 478 2.99 0.45 -8.47
N VAL A 479 4.15 -0.20 -8.28
CA VAL A 479 5.26 -0.10 -9.25
C VAL A 479 4.83 -0.63 -10.62
N GLU A 480 4.17 -1.80 -10.64
CA GLU A 480 3.64 -2.40 -11.87
C GLU A 480 2.67 -1.45 -12.59
N ASP A 481 1.71 -0.86 -11.87
CA ASP A 481 0.76 0.09 -12.44
C ASP A 481 1.46 1.33 -13.01
N CYS A 482 2.43 1.91 -12.30
CA CYS A 482 3.18 3.08 -12.76
C CYS A 482 4.00 2.78 -14.02
N VAL A 483 4.73 1.64 -14.04
CA VAL A 483 5.55 1.24 -15.18
C VAL A 483 4.69 1.00 -16.42
N ASN A 484 3.58 0.28 -16.28
CA ASN A 484 2.66 0.02 -17.38
C ASN A 484 1.90 1.29 -17.85
N ALA A 485 1.59 2.23 -16.93
CA ALA A 485 0.96 3.50 -17.31
C ALA A 485 1.90 4.39 -18.14
N VAL A 486 3.18 4.45 -17.79
CA VAL A 486 4.19 5.24 -18.52
C VAL A 486 4.58 4.56 -19.82
N GLY A 487 4.68 3.23 -19.83
CA GLY A 487 5.24 2.45 -20.93
C GLY A 487 6.78 2.54 -20.99
N VAL A 488 7.42 1.61 -21.65
CA VAL A 488 8.86 1.42 -21.58
C VAL A 488 9.47 1.29 -22.99
N ASP A 489 10.56 1.99 -23.24
CA ASP A 489 11.35 1.79 -24.47
C ASP A 489 12.14 0.48 -24.38
N LEU A 490 11.84 -0.44 -25.30
CA LEU A 490 12.42 -1.77 -25.39
C LEU A 490 13.94 -1.75 -25.60
N ASN A 491 14.44 -0.71 -26.26
CA ASN A 491 15.85 -0.61 -26.65
C ASN A 491 16.76 -0.07 -25.54
N ILE A 492 16.21 0.59 -24.52
CA ILE A 492 17.01 1.17 -23.42
C ILE A 492 16.67 0.58 -22.05
N ALA A 493 15.52 -0.11 -21.95
CA ALA A 493 15.03 -0.64 -20.69
C ALA A 493 15.99 -1.61 -20.00
N THR A 494 16.09 -1.51 -18.68
CA THR A 494 16.83 -2.46 -17.84
C THR A 494 15.98 -3.70 -17.53
N PRO A 495 16.60 -4.86 -17.20
CA PRO A 495 15.85 -6.03 -16.77
C PRO A 495 14.94 -5.77 -15.57
N ALA A 496 15.38 -4.91 -14.64
CA ALA A 496 14.59 -4.53 -13.47
C ALA A 496 13.28 -3.81 -13.85
N LEU A 497 13.36 -2.88 -14.80
CA LEU A 497 12.19 -2.16 -15.31
C LEU A 497 11.26 -3.08 -16.11
N LEU A 498 11.83 -3.90 -16.99
CA LEU A 498 11.08 -4.85 -17.84
C LEU A 498 10.30 -5.87 -17.00
N ALA A 499 10.83 -6.29 -15.85
CA ALA A 499 10.16 -7.27 -14.97
C ALA A 499 8.84 -6.78 -14.37
N TYR A 500 8.55 -5.47 -14.41
CA TYR A 500 7.27 -4.89 -13.99
C TYR A 500 6.29 -4.71 -15.15
N ILE A 501 6.68 -5.01 -16.38
CA ILE A 501 5.76 -4.98 -17.52
C ILE A 501 4.83 -6.20 -17.46
N SER A 502 3.55 -5.96 -17.72
CA SER A 502 2.53 -6.99 -17.80
C SER A 502 2.99 -8.18 -18.66
N GLY A 503 2.87 -9.40 -18.15
CA GLY A 503 3.25 -10.63 -18.85
C GLY A 503 4.76 -10.91 -18.91
N ILE A 504 5.63 -10.06 -18.34
CA ILE A 504 7.08 -10.25 -18.31
C ILE A 504 7.54 -10.62 -16.90
N ASN A 505 8.16 -11.78 -16.73
CA ASN A 505 8.85 -12.14 -15.51
C ASN A 505 10.35 -11.85 -15.61
N ALA A 506 11.08 -11.99 -14.48
CA ALA A 506 12.51 -11.69 -14.42
C ALA A 506 13.35 -12.47 -15.46
N ALA A 507 13.01 -13.72 -15.77
CA ALA A 507 13.72 -14.52 -16.74
C ALA A 507 13.49 -14.03 -18.19
N ILE A 508 12.24 -13.64 -18.49
CA ILE A 508 11.91 -13.05 -19.80
C ILE A 508 12.59 -11.68 -19.95
N ALA A 509 12.58 -10.86 -18.89
CA ALA A 509 13.25 -9.55 -18.89
C ALA A 509 14.75 -9.67 -19.21
N GLN A 510 15.44 -10.63 -18.60
CA GLN A 510 16.85 -10.93 -18.91
C GLN A 510 17.05 -11.40 -20.37
N ASN A 511 16.16 -12.27 -20.87
CA ASN A 511 16.24 -12.76 -22.24
C ASN A 511 15.99 -11.66 -23.28
N ILE A 512 15.14 -10.66 -22.98
CA ILE A 512 14.93 -9.48 -23.84
C ILE A 512 16.25 -8.69 -23.98
N VAL A 513 16.92 -8.44 -22.85
CA VAL A 513 18.18 -7.70 -22.86
C VAL A 513 19.27 -8.50 -23.56
N ALA A 514 19.42 -9.80 -23.28
CA ALA A 514 20.37 -10.67 -23.97
C ALA A 514 20.13 -10.70 -25.49
N TYR A 515 18.87 -10.82 -25.90
CA TYR A 515 18.51 -10.78 -27.34
C TYR A 515 18.95 -9.47 -27.99
N ARG A 516 18.76 -8.33 -27.31
CA ARG A 516 19.20 -7.00 -27.79
C ARG A 516 20.71 -6.89 -27.88
N GLU A 517 21.45 -7.44 -26.94
CA GLU A 517 22.91 -7.46 -26.93
C GLU A 517 23.48 -8.33 -28.06
N GLU A 518 22.84 -9.46 -28.35
CA GLU A 518 23.27 -10.39 -29.39
C GLU A 518 22.90 -9.95 -30.83
N ASN A 519 21.66 -9.38 -30.98
CA ASN A 519 21.08 -9.12 -32.31
C ASN A 519 20.97 -7.61 -32.65
N GLY A 520 21.38 -6.74 -31.73
CA GLY A 520 21.21 -5.29 -31.84
C GLY A 520 19.82 -4.83 -31.43
N LYS A 521 19.55 -3.54 -31.68
CA LYS A 521 18.28 -2.90 -31.30
C LYS A 521 17.08 -3.59 -31.97
N PHE A 522 15.99 -3.72 -31.23
CA PHE A 522 14.69 -4.10 -31.78
C PHE A 522 14.24 -3.07 -32.82
N LYS A 523 13.81 -3.52 -33.98
CA LYS A 523 13.28 -2.69 -35.07
C LYS A 523 11.75 -2.70 -35.14
N ALA A 524 11.11 -3.64 -34.47
CA ALA A 524 9.67 -3.73 -34.36
C ALA A 524 9.24 -4.52 -33.12
N ARG A 525 8.07 -4.21 -32.55
CA ARG A 525 7.48 -4.96 -31.42
C ARG A 525 7.35 -6.45 -31.70
N LYS A 526 7.03 -6.82 -32.93
CA LYS A 526 6.85 -8.22 -33.35
C LYS A 526 8.12 -9.06 -33.16
N GLU A 527 9.29 -8.45 -33.10
CA GLU A 527 10.54 -9.17 -32.85
C GLU A 527 10.64 -9.75 -31.44
N LEU A 528 9.83 -9.27 -30.48
CA LEU A 528 9.68 -9.88 -29.17
C LEU A 528 9.33 -11.37 -29.24
N LEU A 529 8.58 -11.80 -30.24
CA LEU A 529 8.25 -13.22 -30.47
C LEU A 529 9.47 -14.12 -30.76
N LYS A 530 10.62 -13.51 -31.07
CA LYS A 530 11.89 -14.23 -31.25
C LYS A 530 12.66 -14.40 -29.94
N VAL A 531 12.23 -13.72 -28.88
CA VAL A 531 12.88 -13.77 -27.56
C VAL A 531 12.57 -15.11 -26.87
N LYS A 532 13.59 -15.76 -26.34
CA LYS A 532 13.48 -17.04 -25.63
C LYS A 532 12.50 -16.93 -24.46
N ARG A 533 11.59 -17.88 -24.35
CA ARG A 533 10.53 -17.97 -23.32
C ARG A 533 9.41 -16.90 -23.41
N LEU A 534 9.43 -16.00 -24.38
CA LEU A 534 8.36 -15.05 -24.62
C LEU A 534 7.40 -15.65 -25.64
N GLY A 535 6.36 -16.35 -25.16
CA GLY A 535 5.32 -16.95 -25.99
C GLY A 535 4.23 -15.96 -26.40
N ALA A 536 3.30 -16.42 -27.25
CA ALA A 536 2.21 -15.60 -27.79
C ALA A 536 1.38 -14.89 -26.69
N LYS A 537 1.07 -15.58 -25.58
CA LYS A 537 0.30 -14.99 -24.48
C LYS A 537 1.09 -13.88 -23.74
N ALA A 538 2.39 -14.08 -23.50
CA ALA A 538 3.23 -13.06 -22.90
C ALA A 538 3.36 -11.85 -23.83
N TYR A 539 3.49 -12.08 -25.14
CA TYR A 539 3.50 -11.03 -26.16
C TYR A 539 2.20 -10.22 -26.15
N GLU A 540 1.05 -10.89 -26.16
CA GLU A 540 -0.26 -10.23 -26.06
C GLU A 540 -0.31 -9.29 -24.83
N GLN A 541 0.18 -9.74 -23.69
CA GLN A 541 0.10 -8.95 -22.48
C GLN A 541 1.11 -7.79 -22.40
N CYS A 542 2.29 -7.94 -22.99
CA CYS A 542 3.34 -6.93 -22.86
C CYS A 542 3.41 -5.94 -24.02
N ALA A 543 3.00 -6.33 -25.23
CA ALA A 543 3.30 -5.58 -26.45
C ALA A 543 2.81 -4.13 -26.43
N GLY A 544 1.65 -3.85 -25.87
CA GLY A 544 1.11 -2.49 -25.80
C GLY A 544 1.86 -1.57 -24.83
N PHE A 545 2.58 -2.13 -23.86
CA PHE A 545 3.34 -1.38 -22.86
C PHE A 545 4.82 -1.16 -23.25
N LEU A 546 5.30 -1.86 -24.27
CA LEU A 546 6.65 -1.76 -24.77
C LEU A 546 6.68 -0.92 -26.06
N ARG A 547 7.58 0.04 -26.12
CA ARG A 547 7.73 0.95 -27.27
C ARG A 547 9.03 0.68 -28.02
N VAL A 548 9.01 0.90 -29.33
CA VAL A 548 10.19 0.86 -30.20
C VAL A 548 10.24 2.18 -30.96
N MET A 549 11.03 3.14 -30.46
CA MET A 549 11.04 4.51 -30.99
C MET A 549 11.50 4.59 -32.45
N GLU A 550 12.46 3.76 -32.83
CA GLU A 550 13.08 3.76 -34.17
C GLU A 550 12.41 2.73 -35.12
N SER A 551 11.15 2.31 -34.84
CA SER A 551 10.46 1.32 -35.67
C SER A 551 9.99 1.91 -36.99
N ASN A 552 10.02 1.08 -38.05
CA ASN A 552 9.39 1.42 -39.33
C ASN A 552 7.83 1.46 -39.24
N GLU A 553 7.24 0.80 -38.27
CA GLU A 553 5.82 0.88 -37.95
C GLU A 553 5.65 1.95 -36.85
N PHE A 554 5.13 3.13 -37.21
CA PHE A 554 4.99 4.25 -36.28
C PHE A 554 4.14 3.92 -35.04
N LEU A 555 3.20 2.97 -35.17
CA LEU A 555 2.36 2.50 -34.05
C LEU A 555 3.17 1.77 -32.98
N ASP A 556 4.34 1.25 -33.30
CA ASP A 556 5.24 0.63 -32.31
C ASP A 556 5.81 1.64 -31.30
N ASN A 557 5.78 2.94 -31.61
CA ASN A 557 6.16 4.02 -30.67
C ASN A 557 4.95 4.59 -29.93
N THR A 558 3.82 3.92 -29.91
CA THR A 558 2.61 4.35 -29.22
C THR A 558 2.21 3.36 -28.14
N SER A 559 1.25 3.65 -27.30
CA SER A 559 0.65 2.66 -26.38
C SER A 559 -0.53 1.89 -26.99
N ILE A 560 -0.74 2.03 -28.31
CA ILE A 560 -1.78 1.27 -29.03
C ILE A 560 -1.35 -0.20 -29.10
N HIS A 561 -2.25 -1.10 -28.74
CA HIS A 561 -1.98 -2.53 -28.79
C HIS A 561 -1.91 -3.03 -30.22
N PRO A 562 -1.01 -3.99 -30.57
CA PRO A 562 -0.91 -4.53 -31.94
C PRO A 562 -2.23 -5.08 -32.53
N GLU A 563 -3.13 -5.59 -31.69
CA GLU A 563 -4.47 -6.03 -32.12
C GLU A 563 -5.29 -4.89 -32.73
N SER A 564 -5.06 -3.65 -32.28
CA SER A 564 -5.79 -2.46 -32.74
C SER A 564 -5.13 -1.77 -33.94
N TYR A 565 -3.98 -2.24 -34.44
CA TYR A 565 -3.28 -1.59 -35.57
C TYR A 565 -4.11 -1.49 -36.82
N ASN A 566 -4.86 -2.55 -37.15
CA ASN A 566 -5.72 -2.55 -38.33
C ASN A 566 -6.86 -1.51 -38.18
N ALA A 567 -7.51 -1.47 -37.03
CA ALA A 567 -8.55 -0.47 -36.75
C ALA A 567 -7.99 0.96 -36.79
N THR A 568 -6.77 1.15 -36.26
CA THR A 568 -6.06 2.44 -36.28
C THR A 568 -5.76 2.89 -37.71
N LYS A 569 -5.24 2.01 -38.56
CA LYS A 569 -4.95 2.32 -39.96
C LYS A 569 -6.23 2.65 -40.72
N LYS A 570 -7.28 1.86 -40.57
CA LYS A 570 -8.61 2.16 -41.14
C LYS A 570 -9.15 3.52 -40.65
N LEU A 571 -8.94 3.90 -39.39
CA LEU A 571 -9.30 5.21 -38.85
C LEU A 571 -8.57 6.34 -39.57
N LEU A 572 -7.25 6.23 -39.70
CA LEU A 572 -6.42 7.24 -40.35
C LEU A 572 -6.75 7.41 -41.83
N ASP A 573 -7.02 6.31 -42.53
CA ASP A 573 -7.49 6.32 -43.91
C ASP A 573 -8.89 6.98 -44.04
N PHE A 574 -9.81 6.67 -43.10
CA PHE A 574 -11.13 7.29 -43.05
C PHE A 574 -11.05 8.82 -42.80
N LEU A 575 -10.09 9.26 -42.02
CA LEU A 575 -9.85 10.68 -41.74
C LEU A 575 -8.98 11.36 -42.81
N ASN A 576 -8.64 10.63 -43.91
CA ASN A 576 -7.84 11.14 -45.02
C ASN A 576 -6.44 11.62 -44.63
N TYR A 577 -5.75 10.95 -43.71
CA TYR A 577 -4.34 11.21 -43.44
C TYR A 577 -3.43 10.59 -44.49
N THR A 578 -2.48 11.38 -44.98
CA THR A 578 -1.54 10.94 -46.00
C THR A 578 -0.37 10.16 -45.42
N LYS A 579 0.40 9.46 -46.29
CA LYS A 579 1.65 8.80 -45.84
C LYS A 579 2.70 9.78 -45.32
N GLU A 580 2.67 11.03 -45.79
CA GLU A 580 3.54 12.11 -45.33
C GLU A 580 3.13 12.56 -43.90
N ASP A 581 1.84 12.68 -43.66
CA ASP A 581 1.32 12.99 -42.30
C ASP A 581 1.71 11.89 -41.30
N LEU A 582 1.64 10.62 -41.70
CA LEU A 582 2.05 9.48 -40.87
C LEU A 582 3.56 9.49 -40.56
N LYS A 583 4.38 9.86 -41.55
CA LYS A 583 5.84 9.96 -41.37
C LYS A 583 6.26 11.12 -40.50
N SER A 584 5.57 12.26 -40.64
CA SER A 584 5.84 13.48 -39.86
C SER A 584 5.15 13.48 -38.50
N LEU A 585 4.30 12.47 -38.19
CA LEU A 585 3.47 12.38 -36.98
C LEU A 585 2.64 13.65 -36.74
N ASN A 586 2.15 14.27 -37.81
CA ASN A 586 1.39 15.52 -37.74
C ASN A 586 -0.12 15.25 -37.67
N PHE A 587 -0.65 15.19 -36.45
CA PHE A 587 -2.07 14.93 -36.18
C PHE A 587 -2.76 16.08 -35.44
N LYS A 588 -2.26 17.32 -35.62
CA LYS A 588 -2.74 18.51 -34.89
C LYS A 588 -4.20 18.86 -35.19
N ASP A 589 -4.66 18.54 -36.41
CA ASP A 589 -6.02 18.83 -36.91
C ASP A 589 -7.01 17.70 -36.61
N MET A 590 -6.60 16.66 -35.86
CA MET A 590 -7.45 15.50 -35.57
C MET A 590 -8.76 15.88 -34.87
N ASP A 591 -8.74 16.85 -33.94
CA ASP A 591 -9.95 17.31 -33.24
C ASP A 591 -10.97 17.93 -34.22
N GLU A 592 -10.52 18.64 -35.23
CA GLU A 592 -11.37 19.22 -36.25
C GLU A 592 -11.98 18.13 -37.15
N ARG A 593 -11.16 17.16 -37.55
CA ARG A 593 -11.60 16.07 -38.42
C ARG A 593 -12.60 15.11 -37.76
N ILE A 594 -12.58 14.99 -36.42
CA ILE A 594 -13.49 14.10 -35.67
C ILE A 594 -14.71 14.81 -35.07
N LYS A 595 -14.79 16.13 -35.19
CA LYS A 595 -15.78 16.96 -34.48
C LYS A 595 -17.24 16.53 -34.70
N ASP A 596 -17.58 16.19 -35.94
CA ASP A 596 -18.93 15.87 -36.36
C ASP A 596 -19.19 14.35 -36.51
N ILE A 597 -18.27 13.51 -35.99
CA ILE A 597 -18.33 12.05 -36.16
C ILE A 597 -19.06 11.40 -34.98
N ASN A 598 -20.05 10.56 -35.30
CA ASN A 598 -20.65 9.67 -34.32
C ASN A 598 -19.69 8.53 -33.98
N PHE A 599 -19.10 8.61 -32.79
CA PHE A 599 -18.10 7.64 -32.32
C PHE A 599 -18.60 6.19 -32.27
N ASN A 600 -19.88 5.96 -31.95
CA ASN A 600 -20.43 4.61 -31.88
C ASN A 600 -20.57 3.99 -33.27
N GLU A 601 -21.02 4.76 -34.26
CA GLU A 601 -21.10 4.32 -35.64
C GLU A 601 -19.72 4.06 -36.27
N LEU A 602 -18.77 4.94 -35.97
CA LEU A 602 -17.40 4.79 -36.43
C LEU A 602 -16.73 3.54 -35.83
N ALA A 603 -16.94 3.32 -34.53
CA ALA A 603 -16.42 2.14 -33.84
C ALA A 603 -16.92 0.82 -34.47
N LEU A 604 -18.22 0.77 -34.81
CA LEU A 604 -18.77 -0.39 -35.53
C LEU A 604 -18.16 -0.60 -36.93
N LYS A 605 -17.93 0.49 -37.68
CA LYS A 605 -17.27 0.43 -39.00
C LYS A 605 -15.81 -0.04 -38.90
N LEU A 606 -15.16 0.29 -37.82
CA LEU A 606 -13.75 -0.06 -37.60
C LEU A 606 -13.56 -1.39 -36.85
N GLU A 607 -14.66 -2.09 -36.58
CA GLU A 607 -14.64 -3.37 -35.86
C GLU A 607 -13.95 -3.27 -34.49
N THR A 608 -14.17 -2.16 -33.78
CA THR A 608 -13.58 -1.89 -32.45
C THR A 608 -14.62 -1.29 -31.51
N GLY A 609 -14.32 -1.23 -30.21
CA GLY A 609 -15.20 -0.57 -29.24
C GLY A 609 -15.00 0.94 -29.19
N ALA A 610 -16.04 1.68 -28.79
CA ALA A 610 -15.95 3.12 -28.64
C ALA A 610 -14.91 3.59 -27.57
N PRO A 611 -14.71 2.88 -26.44
CA PRO A 611 -13.62 3.18 -25.51
C PRO A 611 -12.24 3.03 -26.15
N THR A 612 -11.97 1.92 -26.84
CA THR A 612 -10.71 1.69 -27.55
C THR A 612 -10.47 2.74 -28.64
N LEU A 613 -11.50 3.11 -29.39
CA LEU A 613 -11.39 4.18 -30.41
C LEU A 613 -10.99 5.51 -29.81
N ARG A 614 -11.56 5.89 -28.65
CA ARG A 614 -11.16 7.12 -27.93
C ARG A 614 -9.70 7.06 -27.46
N ASP A 615 -9.26 5.92 -26.95
CA ASP A 615 -7.88 5.73 -26.52
C ASP A 615 -6.91 5.80 -27.72
N ILE A 616 -7.25 5.19 -28.84
CA ILE A 616 -6.48 5.28 -30.10
C ILE A 616 -6.32 6.74 -30.53
N ILE A 617 -7.40 7.51 -30.58
CA ILE A 617 -7.39 8.91 -30.98
C ILE A 617 -6.50 9.74 -30.02
N LYS A 618 -6.65 9.52 -28.72
CA LYS A 618 -5.85 10.20 -27.70
C LYS A 618 -4.37 9.93 -27.85
N GLU A 619 -4.01 8.69 -28.18
CA GLU A 619 -2.63 8.26 -28.34
C GLU A 619 -2.01 8.75 -29.63
N ILE A 620 -2.77 8.77 -30.74
CA ILE A 620 -2.28 9.26 -32.03
C ILE A 620 -2.00 10.78 -32.00
N LYS A 621 -2.81 11.56 -31.28
CA LYS A 621 -2.58 13.01 -31.11
C LYS A 621 -1.23 13.35 -30.50
N LYS A 622 -0.72 12.50 -29.62
CA LYS A 622 0.56 12.68 -28.95
C LYS A 622 1.31 11.33 -28.90
N PRO A 623 1.85 10.86 -30.02
CA PRO A 623 2.55 9.58 -30.07
C PRO A 623 3.74 9.57 -29.10
N GLY A 624 3.90 8.46 -28.37
CA GLY A 624 5.02 8.31 -27.43
C GLY A 624 4.94 9.20 -26.18
N ARG A 625 3.78 9.78 -25.89
CA ARG A 625 3.57 10.66 -24.73
C ARG A 625 3.95 9.98 -23.42
N ASP A 626 4.73 10.67 -22.60
CA ASP A 626 4.96 10.34 -21.22
C ASP A 626 3.91 11.09 -20.35
N PRO A 627 3.00 10.38 -19.64
CA PRO A 627 1.96 11.04 -18.85
C PRO A 627 2.52 11.93 -17.74
N ARG A 628 3.78 11.74 -17.34
CA ARG A 628 4.47 12.53 -16.32
C ARG A 628 4.87 13.93 -16.80
N GLU A 629 4.94 14.18 -18.11
CA GLU A 629 5.31 15.49 -18.66
C GLU A 629 4.27 16.58 -18.41
N GLU A 630 3.02 16.20 -18.12
CA GLU A 630 1.94 17.12 -17.76
C GLU A 630 1.87 17.42 -16.26
N LEU A 631 2.66 16.71 -15.45
CA LEU A 631 2.73 16.93 -14.00
C LEU A 631 3.66 18.11 -13.67
N PRO A 632 3.51 18.74 -12.49
CA PRO A 632 4.37 19.83 -12.06
C PRO A 632 5.84 19.40 -12.08
N LYS A 633 6.69 20.27 -12.65
CA LYS A 633 8.13 20.05 -12.64
C LYS A 633 8.71 20.37 -11.26
N PRO A 634 9.79 19.69 -10.83
CA PRO A 634 10.47 20.01 -9.58
C PRO A 634 10.86 21.50 -9.50
N ILE A 635 10.72 22.09 -8.31
CA ILE A 635 11.10 23.48 -8.07
C ILE A 635 12.61 23.60 -8.10
N LEU A 636 13.12 24.39 -9.03
CA LEU A 636 14.55 24.71 -9.14
C LEU A 636 14.89 25.83 -8.16
N LYS A 637 15.78 25.54 -7.18
CA LYS A 637 16.20 26.49 -6.13
C LYS A 637 17.54 27.13 -6.47
N THR A 638 17.72 28.39 -6.02
CA THR A 638 18.98 29.15 -6.16
C THR A 638 19.51 29.67 -4.83
N GLY A 639 18.73 29.56 -3.74
CA GLY A 639 19.12 30.06 -2.42
C GLY A 639 18.41 29.32 -1.30
N VAL A 640 18.83 29.57 -0.07
CA VAL A 640 18.32 28.93 1.16
C VAL A 640 17.49 29.92 1.96
N VAL A 641 16.29 29.50 2.38
CA VAL A 641 15.45 30.20 3.36
C VAL A 641 15.72 29.59 4.74
N GLN A 642 16.01 30.39 5.76
CA GLN A 642 16.24 29.91 7.11
C GLN A 642 14.96 29.96 7.95
N MET A 643 14.84 29.05 8.95
CA MET A 643 13.65 28.99 9.82
C MET A 643 13.42 30.32 10.57
N LYS A 644 14.48 31.03 10.95
CA LYS A 644 14.43 32.35 11.62
C LYS A 644 13.86 33.45 10.73
N ASP A 645 13.85 33.25 9.40
CA ASP A 645 13.33 34.20 8.43
C ASP A 645 11.83 34.07 8.24
N LEU A 646 11.25 32.97 8.72
CA LEU A 646 9.82 32.70 8.64
C LEU A 646 9.04 33.54 9.64
N LYS A 647 7.99 34.18 9.17
CA LYS A 647 7.07 34.97 10.00
C LYS A 647 5.65 34.42 9.86
N PRO A 648 4.85 34.39 10.93
CA PRO A 648 3.43 34.07 10.82
C PRO A 648 2.74 34.95 9.77
N GLY A 649 1.91 34.35 8.93
CA GLY A 649 1.25 34.99 7.79
C GLY A 649 2.07 35.06 6.50
N MET A 650 3.33 34.62 6.50
CA MET A 650 4.16 34.55 5.29
C MET A 650 3.64 33.47 4.33
N LYS A 651 3.38 33.84 3.08
CA LYS A 651 2.97 32.92 2.02
C LYS A 651 4.19 32.41 1.26
N LEU A 652 4.24 31.09 1.06
CA LEU A 652 5.35 30.40 0.42
C LEU A 652 4.82 29.31 -0.51
N MET A 653 5.54 29.07 -1.59
CA MET A 653 5.32 27.87 -2.40
C MET A 653 6.11 26.72 -1.78
N GLY A 654 5.46 25.59 -1.60
CA GLY A 654 6.09 24.40 -1.06
C GLY A 654 5.75 23.14 -1.87
N THR A 655 6.55 22.11 -1.69
CA THR A 655 6.31 20.79 -2.29
C THR A 655 5.85 19.82 -1.22
N VAL A 656 4.75 19.14 -1.43
CA VAL A 656 4.26 18.10 -0.54
C VAL A 656 5.23 16.92 -0.55
N ARG A 657 5.86 16.64 0.59
CA ARG A 657 6.85 15.55 0.77
C ARG A 657 6.24 14.24 1.20
N ASN A 658 5.24 14.32 2.05
CA ASN A 658 4.56 13.16 2.61
C ASN A 658 3.13 13.53 2.99
N VAL A 659 2.22 12.59 2.84
CA VAL A 659 0.82 12.71 3.28
C VAL A 659 0.56 11.61 4.30
N SER A 660 -0.08 11.97 5.40
CA SER A 660 -0.50 11.08 6.49
C SER A 660 -1.98 11.29 6.80
N ASP A 661 -2.60 10.42 7.60
CA ASP A 661 -4.03 10.54 7.99
C ASP A 661 -4.36 11.87 8.69
N PHE A 662 -3.39 12.50 9.34
CA PHE A 662 -3.61 13.73 10.12
C PHE A 662 -3.17 15.01 9.40
N GLY A 663 -2.60 14.92 8.18
CA GLY A 663 -2.20 16.08 7.41
C GLY A 663 -1.09 15.80 6.40
N ALA A 664 -0.56 16.88 5.82
CA ALA A 664 0.49 16.84 4.82
C ALA A 664 1.76 17.54 5.33
N PHE A 665 2.91 16.95 5.05
CA PHE A 665 4.22 17.54 5.28
C PHE A 665 4.68 18.25 4.01
N VAL A 666 4.98 19.53 4.12
CA VAL A 666 5.32 20.40 2.99
C VAL A 666 6.70 20.99 3.17
N ASP A 667 7.58 20.73 2.21
CA ASP A 667 8.89 21.40 2.09
C ASP A 667 8.69 22.81 1.52
N ILE A 668 8.86 23.81 2.35
CA ILE A 668 8.78 25.24 1.99
C ILE A 668 10.16 25.87 1.72
N GLY A 669 11.17 25.05 1.52
CA GLY A 669 12.55 25.51 1.28
C GLY A 669 13.34 25.82 2.55
N VAL A 670 12.78 25.55 3.73
CA VAL A 670 13.51 25.51 5.00
C VAL A 670 13.80 24.05 5.37
N HIS A 671 14.66 23.89 6.35
CA HIS A 671 15.25 22.61 6.79
C HIS A 671 14.28 21.59 7.33
N GLN A 672 13.14 22.05 7.85
CA GLN A 672 12.12 21.25 8.48
C GLN A 672 10.87 21.36 7.65
N ASP A 673 10.34 20.20 7.23
CA ASP A 673 9.03 20.18 6.60
C ASP A 673 7.98 20.77 7.54
N GLY A 674 7.18 21.69 7.03
CA GLY A 674 6.05 22.23 7.75
C GLY A 674 4.87 21.27 7.69
N LEU A 675 4.11 21.16 8.78
CA LEU A 675 2.90 20.36 8.83
C LEU A 675 1.68 21.23 8.50
N VAL A 676 0.96 20.87 7.45
CA VAL A 676 -0.42 21.32 7.21
C VAL A 676 -1.34 20.27 7.82
N HIS A 677 -1.89 20.55 8.99
CA HIS A 677 -2.85 19.65 9.64
C HIS A 677 -4.10 19.48 8.76
N ILE A 678 -4.78 18.33 8.84
CA ILE A 678 -5.99 18.04 8.05
C ILE A 678 -7.04 19.14 8.10
N SER A 679 -7.21 19.80 9.25
CA SER A 679 -8.10 20.94 9.42
C SER A 679 -7.64 22.22 8.72
N GLN A 680 -6.42 22.27 8.21
CA GLN A 680 -5.80 23.43 7.54
C GLN A 680 -5.58 23.20 6.04
N LEU A 681 -5.95 22.04 5.52
CA LEU A 681 -5.79 21.70 4.10
C LEU A 681 -6.80 22.39 3.18
N SER A 682 -8.01 22.64 3.68
CA SER A 682 -9.08 23.27 2.90
C SER A 682 -10.09 23.96 3.82
N ASP A 683 -10.82 24.95 3.29
CA ASP A 683 -11.95 25.58 3.97
C ASP A 683 -13.16 24.65 4.12
N LYS A 684 -13.25 23.64 3.26
CA LYS A 684 -14.28 22.59 3.36
C LYS A 684 -13.79 21.46 4.27
N PHE A 685 -14.75 20.71 4.84
CA PHE A 685 -14.42 19.54 5.63
C PHE A 685 -13.69 18.50 4.77
N VAL A 686 -12.48 18.14 5.19
CA VAL A 686 -11.62 17.13 4.53
C VAL A 686 -11.74 15.83 5.33
N LYS A 687 -12.18 14.78 4.67
CA LYS A 687 -12.27 13.45 5.28
C LYS A 687 -10.91 12.76 5.29
N HIS A 688 -10.16 12.89 4.23
CA HIS A 688 -8.84 12.31 4.09
C HIS A 688 -7.89 13.30 3.40
N PRO A 689 -6.65 13.51 3.89
CA PRO A 689 -5.71 14.45 3.28
C PRO A 689 -5.42 14.20 1.80
N LEU A 690 -5.40 12.95 1.35
CA LEU A 690 -5.21 12.58 -0.06
C LEU A 690 -6.36 13.02 -0.99
N ASP A 691 -7.52 13.42 -0.44
CA ASP A 691 -8.62 14.01 -1.22
C ASP A 691 -8.28 15.44 -1.69
N VAL A 692 -7.25 16.06 -1.09
CA VAL A 692 -6.88 17.47 -1.34
C VAL A 692 -5.48 17.59 -1.92
N VAL A 693 -4.52 16.81 -1.42
CA VAL A 693 -3.09 16.91 -1.83
C VAL A 693 -2.46 15.53 -1.99
N SER A 694 -1.50 15.45 -2.91
CA SER A 694 -0.67 14.27 -3.14
C SER A 694 0.81 14.61 -2.98
N VAL A 695 1.64 13.59 -2.71
CA VAL A 695 3.10 13.77 -2.66
C VAL A 695 3.61 14.29 -4.01
N GLY A 696 4.45 15.32 -3.96
CA GLY A 696 4.97 15.99 -5.15
C GLY A 696 4.14 17.20 -5.61
N ASP A 697 2.95 17.42 -5.07
CA ASP A 697 2.14 18.62 -5.38
C ASP A 697 2.87 19.87 -4.93
N ILE A 698 2.79 20.92 -5.77
CA ILE A 698 3.26 22.26 -5.45
C ILE A 698 2.06 23.05 -4.93
N VAL A 699 2.14 23.46 -3.67
CA VAL A 699 1.06 24.12 -2.97
C VAL A 699 1.50 25.47 -2.41
N GLU A 700 0.60 26.46 -2.43
CA GLU A 700 0.79 27.71 -1.70
C GLU A 700 0.37 27.47 -0.24
N VAL A 701 1.26 27.81 0.68
CA VAL A 701 1.00 27.67 2.13
C VAL A 701 1.30 28.97 2.85
N SER A 702 0.57 29.25 3.90
CA SER A 702 0.84 30.33 4.84
C SER A 702 1.38 29.77 6.15
N VAL A 703 2.40 30.40 6.69
CA VAL A 703 2.99 30.06 8.00
C VAL A 703 2.02 30.46 9.11
N ILE A 704 1.59 29.50 9.94
CA ILE A 704 0.75 29.76 11.11
C ILE A 704 1.65 30.06 12.32
N GLU A 705 2.61 29.15 12.58
CA GLU A 705 3.45 29.19 13.77
C GLU A 705 4.81 28.52 13.47
N VAL A 706 5.86 29.08 14.11
CA VAL A 706 7.22 28.52 14.05
C VAL A 706 7.69 28.30 15.48
N ASP A 707 7.87 27.04 15.88
CA ASP A 707 8.47 26.65 17.15
C ASP A 707 9.94 26.23 16.92
N GLU A 708 10.85 27.20 17.08
CA GLU A 708 12.29 26.96 16.89
C GLU A 708 12.86 25.95 17.88
N LYS A 709 12.32 25.88 19.12
CA LYS A 709 12.82 24.97 20.16
C LYS A 709 12.48 23.53 19.85
N ARG A 710 11.27 23.28 19.37
CA ARG A 710 10.79 21.95 18.97
C ARG A 710 11.04 21.64 17.50
N LYS A 711 11.60 22.58 16.75
CA LYS A 711 11.81 22.50 15.31
C LYS A 711 10.52 22.12 14.56
N ARG A 712 9.42 22.80 14.86
CA ARG A 712 8.11 22.55 14.22
C ARG A 712 7.62 23.80 13.52
N ILE A 713 7.06 23.60 12.33
CA ILE A 713 6.45 24.66 11.54
C ILE A 713 5.02 24.21 11.24
N SER A 714 4.05 25.01 11.66
CA SER A 714 2.64 24.81 11.36
C SER A 714 2.25 25.68 10.16
N LEU A 715 1.63 25.04 9.17
CA LEU A 715 1.25 25.66 7.91
C LEU A 715 -0.26 25.57 7.68
N SER A 716 -0.79 26.46 6.86
CA SER A 716 -2.17 26.44 6.38
C SER A 716 -2.21 26.60 4.86
N MET A 717 -3.10 25.86 4.22
CA MET A 717 -3.49 26.04 2.82
C MET A 717 -4.82 26.82 2.70
N LYS A 718 -5.39 27.23 3.83
CA LYS A 718 -6.58 28.08 3.83
C LYS A 718 -6.22 29.51 3.44
N ASN A 719 -7.09 30.13 2.66
CA ASN A 719 -6.95 31.51 2.21
C ASN A 719 -7.15 32.53 3.33
#